data_461b3fd9b8bf3e23337c46c48126c03f
#
_entry.id   461b3fd9b8bf3e23337c46c48126c03f
#
_cell.length_a   1.000
_cell.length_b   1.000
_cell.length_c   1.000
_cell.angle_alpha   90.00
_cell.angle_beta   90.00
_cell.angle_gamma   90.00
#
_symmetry.space_group_name_H-M   'P 1'
#
loop_
_entity.id
_entity.type
_entity.pdbx_description
1 polymer ?
#
loop_
_entity_poly.entity_id
_entity_poly.type
_entity_poly.pdbx_seq_one_letter_code
_entity_poly.pdbx_strand_id
1 'polypeptide(L)'
;MVTKKPRLRKIKRFLSVLLLLVMFLGALLLTPTFAHITSENSSVQSLPDAQNLYEQGRKFYEIEQYAQAAKIWEQAISAFKGNGDELRQAIALGNLSLAYQQLGQWSEAETAIAQSLNLLQTTQNIDTKNSSQILAQVLDIKGRLQLAQSKAEDALDTWRVSLDIYTKISDERAVLQNRINQAQALQALGFYRQAEKTLRQTTQILQSQPNSPVKVAALHSLGNVVQVTGDLETSRQILQQSLEIASSLPDQEAIADILLSLGNTARVQQDTQTAIKYYQQTIKTATSPTTRIQAQANQLRLLLKTEQLSAFQTLSSQIKTQLNDLPLSRTAISARINFAQSLMQFRKKTAADTPSWLDIAQLLATAIEQAKSLQDRRTESYAIGVLGQVYEQTQQWSDAQNLTQQALLIAQDIDAKDIGYQWQWQLGRLLKTKGDIKGAVAAYTEAVNNLQALRSDLVAVNSAVKFSFREEVEPVYRQLVDLLLQSQVNSELSFENIEKASNTIELLQIAELENFFRNNCLNVQVSNPKKDPTAAIIYPFILPDRLEVIIKLPQQRWLHYTTPVVEKELETTLAQLQENLPKPHTLRQVQSLSQKVYKWIIQPAEAALAETKTPTLVFVLDGWLRNIPMAALYDGKQYLVEKYNIALTPSLQLIEPKPMEKELKAIAAGLSEASSGFSALPNVKLELEEIRSQVPSSILLNQEFTSKTLQNRINSLSFPIVHLATHGQFSSKAEETFIVAWNERIYVKKLSELVRTLEHKQTRSDLPVS
;
A
#
# COMPACT_ATOMS: atom_id res chain seq x y z
N MET A 1 -18.92 46.92 6.85
CA MET A 1 -18.82 45.71 7.68
C MET A 1 -18.68 44.53 6.76
N VAL A 2 -17.47 44.08 6.54
CA VAL A 2 -17.13 42.99 5.63
C VAL A 2 -16.49 41.89 6.47
N THR A 3 -17.21 40.81 6.66
CA THR A 3 -16.70 39.62 7.34
C THR A 3 -15.91 38.75 6.36
N LYS A 4 -14.60 38.73 6.49
CA LYS A 4 -13.69 37.82 5.75
C LYS A 4 -13.84 36.40 6.31
N LYS A 5 -14.23 35.45 5.46
CA LYS A 5 -14.05 34.00 5.69
C LYS A 5 -12.56 33.65 5.55
N PRO A 6 -11.98 32.85 6.43
CA PRO A 6 -10.60 32.41 6.29
C PRO A 6 -10.48 31.28 5.26
N ARG A 7 -9.44 31.33 4.47
CA ARG A 7 -9.07 30.42 3.41
C ARG A 7 -8.60 29.06 3.95
N LEU A 8 -9.32 28.01 3.61
CA LEU A 8 -8.80 26.63 3.62
C LEU A 8 -7.77 26.48 2.49
N ARG A 9 -6.51 26.59 2.81
CA ARG A 9 -5.43 26.19 1.88
C ARG A 9 -4.12 25.88 2.60
N LYS A 10 -3.56 24.72 2.24
CA LYS A 10 -2.25 24.16 2.59
C LYS A 10 -2.23 23.24 3.79
N ILE A 11 -2.73 22.03 3.59
CA ILE A 11 -2.31 20.87 4.36
C ILE A 11 -2.19 19.70 3.37
N LYS A 12 -1.07 19.62 2.69
CA LYS A 12 -0.68 18.44 1.92
C LYS A 12 0.83 18.32 2.03
N ARG A 13 1.26 17.58 2.99
CA ARG A 13 2.59 16.92 3.05
C ARG A 13 2.73 16.27 4.42
N PHE A 14 3.14 15.03 4.43
CA PHE A 14 3.64 14.22 5.53
C PHE A 14 2.77 13.09 6.07
N LEU A 15 3.01 11.89 5.56
CA LEU A 15 2.68 10.62 6.22
C LEU A 15 3.28 9.44 5.44
N SER A 16 4.53 9.12 5.70
CA SER A 16 5.22 8.18 4.81
C SER A 16 6.01 7.04 5.43
N VAL A 17 5.98 6.79 6.69
CA VAL A 17 6.93 5.82 7.28
C VAL A 17 6.32 4.76 8.18
N LEU A 18 5.03 4.79 8.38
CA LEU A 18 4.38 3.88 9.35
C LEU A 18 4.07 2.48 8.83
N LEU A 19 4.39 2.20 7.60
CA LEU A 19 3.83 1.04 6.91
C LEU A 19 4.59 -0.25 7.06
N LEU A 20 5.88 -0.16 7.31
CA LEU A 20 6.70 -1.33 7.60
C LEU A 20 6.44 -1.91 9.00
N LEU A 21 5.89 -1.11 9.90
CA LEU A 21 5.61 -1.54 11.27
C LEU A 21 4.29 -2.32 11.41
N VAL A 22 3.28 -2.01 10.62
CA VAL A 22 1.97 -2.70 10.72
C VAL A 22 2.05 -4.14 10.22
N MET A 23 2.95 -4.45 9.28
CA MET A 23 3.14 -5.83 8.81
C MET A 23 3.88 -6.72 9.82
N PHE A 24 4.72 -6.16 10.67
CA PHE A 24 5.46 -6.95 11.67
C PHE A 24 4.74 -7.12 13.00
N LEU A 25 3.70 -6.34 13.27
CA LEU A 25 2.98 -6.37 14.54
C LEU A 25 1.77 -7.28 14.59
N GLY A 26 1.23 -7.65 13.46
CA GLY A 26 0.34 -8.82 13.41
C GLY A 26 1.05 -10.12 13.85
N ALA A 27 2.38 -10.15 13.83
CA ALA A 27 3.18 -11.30 14.25
C ALA A 27 3.40 -11.39 15.78
N LEU A 28 3.22 -10.31 16.52
CA LEU A 28 3.43 -10.27 17.97
C LEU A 28 2.18 -10.59 18.81
N LEU A 29 1.01 -10.65 18.18
CA LEU A 29 -0.27 -10.89 18.84
C LEU A 29 -0.65 -12.36 19.02
N LEU A 30 0.20 -13.23 18.60
CA LEU A 30 0.04 -14.61 19.00
C LEU A 30 0.57 -14.70 20.42
N THR A 31 -0.31 -14.92 21.38
CA THR A 31 0.12 -15.53 22.62
C THR A 31 1.13 -16.59 22.24
N PRO A 32 2.38 -16.50 22.70
CA PRO A 32 3.36 -17.52 22.34
C PRO A 32 2.70 -18.85 22.67
N THR A 33 2.49 -19.70 21.66
CA THR A 33 2.16 -21.06 21.95
C THR A 33 3.41 -21.63 22.59
N PHE A 34 3.53 -21.40 23.92
CA PHE A 34 4.52 -22.10 24.66
C PHE A 34 4.27 -23.58 24.40
N ALA A 35 5.30 -24.29 24.07
CA ALA A 35 5.23 -25.73 24.07
C ALA A 35 4.83 -26.11 25.49
N HIS A 36 3.62 -26.66 25.67
CA HIS A 36 3.10 -27.08 26.96
C HIS A 36 3.59 -28.48 27.25
N ILE A 37 4.10 -28.64 28.46
CA ILE A 37 4.39 -29.95 29.01
C ILE A 37 3.11 -30.48 29.64
N THR A 38 2.50 -31.49 29.02
CA THR A 38 1.43 -32.24 29.67
C THR A 38 2.04 -33.19 30.70
N SER A 39 1.73 -33.01 31.96
CA SER A 39 2.23 -33.88 33.05
C SER A 39 1.53 -35.23 32.99
N GLU A 40 2.12 -36.23 32.36
CA GLU A 40 1.83 -37.63 32.71
C GLU A 40 2.81 -38.06 33.79
N ASN A 41 2.26 -38.54 34.90
CA ASN A 41 3.01 -39.01 36.07
C ASN A 41 3.95 -40.18 35.72
N SER A 42 5.24 -39.93 35.70
CA SER A 42 6.26 -40.95 35.87
C SER A 42 7.23 -40.49 36.95
N SER A 43 7.28 -41.26 38.03
CA SER A 43 8.03 -41.01 39.25
C SER A 43 9.54 -41.09 39.04
N VAL A 44 10.22 -39.93 39.01
CA VAL A 44 11.67 -39.78 39.21
C VAL A 44 11.92 -38.63 40.15
N GLN A 45 12.63 -38.85 41.23
CA GLN A 45 12.76 -38.00 42.43
C GLN A 45 13.56 -36.69 42.29
N SER A 46 13.95 -36.24 41.07
CA SER A 46 14.68 -34.99 40.86
C SER A 46 13.96 -33.97 39.92
N LEU A 47 12.72 -34.22 39.60
CA LEU A 47 11.91 -33.43 38.63
C LEU A 47 11.47 -32.02 39.06
N PRO A 48 11.31 -31.63 40.33
CA PRO A 48 10.73 -30.34 40.68
C PRO A 48 11.55 -29.15 40.23
N ASP A 49 12.84 -29.29 40.10
CA ASP A 49 13.73 -28.14 39.85
C ASP A 49 13.79 -27.74 38.37
N ALA A 50 13.93 -28.67 37.45
CA ALA A 50 13.97 -28.39 36.00
C ALA A 50 12.64 -27.84 35.49
N GLN A 51 11.51 -28.41 35.96
CA GLN A 51 10.16 -27.91 35.63
C GLN A 51 9.90 -26.52 36.20
N ASN A 52 10.36 -26.27 37.42
CA ASN A 52 10.21 -24.96 38.07
C ASN A 52 10.99 -23.87 37.29
N LEU A 53 12.23 -24.15 36.90
CA LEU A 53 13.03 -23.27 36.05
C LEU A 53 12.33 -22.98 34.71
N TYR A 54 11.79 -24.02 34.07
CA TYR A 54 11.04 -23.85 32.82
C TYR A 54 9.85 -22.89 32.97
N GLU A 55 9.04 -23.07 34.03
CA GLU A 55 7.88 -22.21 34.33
C GLU A 55 8.31 -20.79 34.74
N GLN A 56 9.42 -20.61 35.43
CA GLN A 56 9.98 -19.30 35.72
C GLN A 56 10.41 -18.56 34.43
N GLY A 57 11.08 -19.25 33.51
CA GLY A 57 11.44 -18.70 32.19
C GLY A 57 10.20 -18.22 31.44
N ARG A 58 9.11 -19.01 31.47
CA ARG A 58 7.84 -18.61 30.87
C ARG A 58 7.26 -17.34 31.48
N LYS A 59 7.26 -17.22 32.81
CA LYS A 59 6.79 -16.02 33.51
C LYS A 59 7.60 -14.78 33.13
N PHE A 60 8.93 -14.89 33.04
CA PHE A 60 9.78 -13.79 32.58
C PHE A 60 9.48 -13.39 31.12
N TYR A 61 9.23 -14.37 30.27
CA TYR A 61 8.85 -14.09 28.88
C TYR A 61 7.51 -13.36 28.77
N GLU A 62 6.49 -13.77 29.56
CA GLU A 62 5.16 -13.16 29.60
C GLU A 62 5.18 -11.68 30.04
N ILE A 63 6.17 -11.30 30.87
CA ILE A 63 6.37 -9.89 31.28
C ILE A 63 7.43 -9.15 30.47
N GLU A 64 7.77 -9.64 29.28
CA GLU A 64 8.72 -9.07 28.32
C GLU A 64 10.18 -8.99 28.84
N GLN A 65 10.53 -9.69 29.90
CA GLN A 65 11.89 -9.79 30.41
C GLN A 65 12.66 -10.89 29.66
N TYR A 66 12.84 -10.72 28.35
CA TYR A 66 13.34 -11.77 27.45
C TYR A 66 14.75 -12.25 27.78
N ALA A 67 15.63 -11.35 28.23
CA ALA A 67 16.99 -11.70 28.62
C ALA A 67 17.01 -12.61 29.87
N GLN A 68 16.12 -12.33 30.87
CA GLN A 68 15.97 -13.21 32.02
C GLN A 68 15.32 -14.53 31.64
N ALA A 69 14.31 -14.51 30.77
CA ALA A 69 13.68 -15.72 30.25
C ALA A 69 14.68 -16.64 29.57
N ALA A 70 15.54 -16.09 28.70
CA ALA A 70 16.59 -16.84 28.02
C ALA A 70 17.54 -17.51 29.03
N LYS A 71 18.07 -16.73 29.97
CA LYS A 71 19.01 -17.25 31.00
C LYS A 71 18.40 -18.38 31.83
N ILE A 72 17.12 -18.25 32.22
CA ILE A 72 16.43 -19.26 33.03
C ILE A 72 16.13 -20.50 32.17
N TRP A 73 15.75 -20.35 30.90
CA TRP A 73 15.57 -21.50 30.01
C TRP A 73 16.86 -22.24 29.68
N GLU A 74 18.01 -21.56 29.57
CA GLU A 74 19.33 -22.24 29.48
C GLU A 74 19.61 -23.15 30.69
N GLN A 75 19.26 -22.68 31.90
CA GLN A 75 19.37 -23.50 33.12
C GLN A 75 18.40 -24.69 33.09
N ALA A 76 17.13 -24.45 32.65
CA ALA A 76 16.16 -25.53 32.52
C ALA A 76 16.62 -26.61 31.50
N ILE A 77 17.16 -26.19 30.36
CA ILE A 77 17.73 -27.09 29.32
C ILE A 77 18.82 -27.96 29.91
N SER A 78 19.73 -27.35 30.67
CA SER A 78 20.82 -28.09 31.32
C SER A 78 20.31 -29.11 32.34
N ALA A 79 19.29 -28.73 33.11
CA ALA A 79 18.66 -29.60 34.09
C ALA A 79 17.89 -30.76 33.43
N PHE A 80 17.11 -30.51 32.36
CA PHE A 80 16.43 -31.56 31.59
C PHE A 80 17.44 -32.52 30.94
N LYS A 81 18.55 -32.00 30.38
CA LYS A 81 19.63 -32.82 29.83
C LYS A 81 20.25 -33.74 30.91
N GLY A 82 20.51 -33.20 32.09
CA GLY A 82 21.02 -33.97 33.21
C GLY A 82 20.08 -35.11 33.67
N ASN A 83 18.79 -34.92 33.51
CA ASN A 83 17.74 -35.89 33.84
C ASN A 83 17.42 -36.87 32.68
N GLY A 84 18.05 -36.71 31.51
CA GLY A 84 17.75 -37.53 30.33
C GLY A 84 16.37 -37.24 29.69
N ASP A 85 15.76 -36.11 29.99
CA ASP A 85 14.44 -35.75 29.48
C ASP A 85 14.56 -34.95 28.18
N GLU A 86 14.80 -35.65 27.08
CA GLU A 86 15.06 -35.09 25.76
C GLU A 86 13.84 -34.33 25.21
N LEU A 87 12.61 -34.79 25.50
CA LEU A 87 11.38 -34.11 25.03
C LEU A 87 11.19 -32.75 25.70
N ARG A 88 11.35 -32.66 27.03
CA ARG A 88 11.27 -31.40 27.75
C ARG A 88 12.44 -30.48 27.42
N GLN A 89 13.64 -31.06 27.19
CA GLN A 89 14.79 -30.31 26.70
C GLN A 89 14.50 -29.67 25.34
N ALA A 90 13.89 -30.40 24.40
CA ALA A 90 13.52 -29.89 23.09
C ALA A 90 12.49 -28.74 23.17
N ILE A 91 11.47 -28.85 24.03
CA ILE A 91 10.48 -27.77 24.27
C ILE A 91 11.19 -26.52 24.83
N ALA A 92 12.06 -26.70 25.83
CA ALA A 92 12.77 -25.58 26.44
C ALA A 92 13.70 -24.88 25.45
N LEU A 93 14.36 -25.62 24.54
CA LEU A 93 15.15 -25.07 23.44
C LEU A 93 14.26 -24.26 22.44
N GLY A 94 13.06 -24.78 22.13
CA GLY A 94 12.10 -24.03 21.32
C GLY A 94 11.70 -22.69 21.95
N ASN A 95 11.40 -22.70 23.25
CA ASN A 95 11.05 -21.47 23.98
C ASN A 95 12.25 -20.52 24.15
N LEU A 96 13.46 -21.05 24.34
CA LEU A 96 14.68 -20.26 24.34
C LEU A 96 14.86 -19.52 23.00
N SER A 97 14.58 -20.19 21.88
CA SER A 97 14.57 -19.55 20.58
C SER A 97 13.57 -18.38 20.51
N LEU A 98 12.39 -18.51 21.12
CA LEU A 98 11.44 -17.38 21.17
C LEU A 98 12.01 -16.17 21.93
N ALA A 99 12.72 -16.39 23.05
CA ALA A 99 13.36 -15.30 23.79
C ALA A 99 14.45 -14.64 22.94
N TYR A 100 15.31 -15.42 22.29
CA TYR A 100 16.33 -14.90 21.40
C TYR A 100 15.76 -14.15 20.20
N GLN A 101 14.62 -14.59 19.63
CA GLN A 101 13.92 -13.85 18.59
C GLN A 101 13.50 -12.44 19.04
N GLN A 102 12.98 -12.33 20.27
CA GLN A 102 12.59 -11.02 20.83
C GLN A 102 13.80 -10.12 21.09
N LEU A 103 14.94 -10.71 21.44
CA LEU A 103 16.20 -10.00 21.63
C LEU A 103 16.93 -9.69 20.31
N GLY A 104 16.41 -10.18 19.16
CA GLY A 104 17.06 -10.05 17.85
C GLY A 104 18.33 -10.87 17.71
N GLN A 105 18.58 -11.83 18.61
CA GLN A 105 19.72 -12.75 18.59
C GLN A 105 19.40 -13.92 17.64
N TRP A 106 19.45 -13.62 16.33
CA TRP A 106 18.97 -14.54 15.28
C TRP A 106 19.78 -15.83 15.18
N SER A 107 21.11 -15.74 15.32
CA SER A 107 22.02 -16.90 15.25
C SER A 107 21.77 -17.86 16.41
N GLU A 108 21.59 -17.33 17.61
CA GLU A 108 21.28 -18.09 18.82
C GLU A 108 19.89 -18.73 18.73
N ALA A 109 18.92 -18.00 18.18
CA ALA A 109 17.58 -18.49 17.95
C ALA A 109 17.57 -19.66 16.94
N GLU A 110 18.31 -19.55 15.83
CA GLU A 110 18.48 -20.63 14.84
C GLU A 110 19.16 -21.85 15.46
N THR A 111 20.23 -21.62 16.24
CA THR A 111 20.96 -22.69 16.92
C THR A 111 20.06 -23.45 17.89
N ALA A 112 19.27 -22.76 18.70
CA ALA A 112 18.36 -23.37 19.65
C ALA A 112 17.28 -24.22 18.94
N ILE A 113 16.68 -23.71 17.84
CA ILE A 113 15.72 -24.46 17.03
C ILE A 113 16.37 -25.69 16.38
N ALA A 114 17.56 -25.54 15.82
CA ALA A 114 18.26 -26.66 15.20
C ALA A 114 18.55 -27.77 16.21
N GLN A 115 19.01 -27.42 17.42
CA GLN A 115 19.24 -28.38 18.51
C GLN A 115 17.95 -29.07 18.95
N SER A 116 16.84 -28.32 19.08
CA SER A 116 15.53 -28.86 19.41
C SER A 116 15.05 -29.88 18.39
N LEU A 117 15.12 -29.54 17.09
CA LEU A 117 14.72 -30.43 16.01
C LEU A 117 15.59 -31.69 15.92
N ASN A 118 16.91 -31.54 16.15
CA ASN A 118 17.82 -32.68 16.16
C ASN A 118 17.50 -33.67 17.30
N LEU A 119 17.21 -33.17 18.50
CA LEU A 119 16.77 -34.01 19.61
C LEU A 119 15.51 -34.79 19.26
N LEU A 120 14.50 -34.10 18.67
CA LEU A 120 13.25 -34.74 18.29
C LEU A 120 13.41 -35.79 17.16
N GLN A 121 14.42 -35.65 16.30
CA GLN A 121 14.72 -36.63 15.24
C GLN A 121 15.48 -37.85 15.75
N THR A 122 16.31 -37.70 16.77
CA THR A 122 17.13 -38.76 17.32
C THR A 122 16.42 -39.59 18.40
N THR A 123 15.39 -39.04 19.02
CA THR A 123 14.62 -39.72 20.08
C THR A 123 13.82 -40.90 19.49
N GLN A 124 14.07 -42.10 19.94
CA GLN A 124 13.50 -43.37 19.42
C GLN A 124 11.97 -43.51 19.55
N ASN A 125 11.27 -42.58 20.21
CA ASN A 125 9.82 -42.62 20.46
C ASN A 125 9.03 -41.58 19.67
N ILE A 126 9.39 -41.33 18.42
CA ILE A 126 8.79 -40.28 17.59
C ILE A 126 7.31 -40.57 17.22
N ASP A 127 6.84 -41.79 17.34
CA ASP A 127 5.49 -42.21 16.96
C ASP A 127 4.41 -41.98 18.03
N THR A 128 4.73 -41.34 19.15
CA THR A 128 3.71 -40.97 20.14
C THR A 128 3.01 -39.67 19.77
N LYS A 129 1.73 -39.55 20.11
CA LYS A 129 0.95 -38.31 19.92
C LYS A 129 1.67 -37.10 20.54
N ASN A 130 2.29 -37.29 21.70
CA ASN A 130 3.00 -36.23 22.44
C ASN A 130 4.26 -35.74 21.68
N SER A 131 5.10 -36.66 21.19
CA SER A 131 6.31 -36.27 20.43
C SER A 131 5.94 -35.57 19.11
N SER A 132 4.90 -36.02 18.41
CA SER A 132 4.37 -35.35 17.20
C SER A 132 3.86 -33.95 17.51
N GLN A 133 3.16 -33.78 18.64
CA GLN A 133 2.68 -32.45 19.08
C GLN A 133 3.85 -31.51 19.37
N ILE A 134 4.87 -31.97 20.06
CA ILE A 134 6.07 -31.18 20.37
C ILE A 134 6.81 -30.79 19.08
N LEU A 135 6.96 -31.72 18.14
CA LEU A 135 7.59 -31.43 16.84
C LEU A 135 6.82 -30.32 16.09
N ALA A 136 5.50 -30.41 16.05
CA ALA A 136 4.68 -29.38 15.40
C ALA A 136 4.79 -28.02 16.08
N GLN A 137 4.88 -27.98 17.42
CA GLN A 137 5.09 -26.73 18.17
C GLN A 137 6.46 -26.11 17.87
N VAL A 138 7.51 -26.92 17.82
CA VAL A 138 8.87 -26.45 17.49
C VAL A 138 8.92 -25.94 16.05
N LEU A 139 8.23 -26.61 15.12
CA LEU A 139 8.08 -26.13 13.74
C LEU A 139 7.29 -24.79 13.68
N ASP A 140 6.28 -24.61 14.50
CA ASP A 140 5.57 -23.31 14.58
C ASP A 140 6.53 -22.19 15.04
N ILE A 141 7.38 -22.47 16.01
CA ILE A 141 8.41 -21.52 16.46
C ILE A 141 9.44 -21.25 15.37
N LYS A 142 9.86 -22.28 14.63
CA LYS A 142 10.75 -22.13 13.47
C LYS A 142 10.12 -21.24 12.40
N GLY A 143 8.85 -21.47 12.06
CA GLY A 143 8.13 -20.63 11.10
C GLY A 143 8.07 -19.16 11.53
N ARG A 144 7.89 -18.89 12.82
CA ARG A 144 7.96 -17.51 13.36
C ARG A 144 9.35 -16.89 13.19
N LEU A 145 10.40 -17.65 13.49
CA LEU A 145 11.78 -17.21 13.29
C LEU A 145 12.03 -16.85 11.82
N GLN A 146 11.64 -17.73 10.91
CA GLN A 146 11.78 -17.52 9.46
C GLN A 146 10.99 -16.26 9.00
N LEU A 147 9.77 -16.09 9.49
CA LEU A 147 8.98 -14.88 9.16
C LEU A 147 9.64 -13.60 9.72
N ALA A 148 10.15 -13.66 10.95
CA ALA A 148 10.87 -12.53 11.57
C ALA A 148 12.15 -12.15 10.81
N GLN A 149 12.77 -13.12 10.15
CA GLN A 149 13.94 -12.94 9.28
C GLN A 149 13.57 -12.55 7.83
N SER A 150 12.29 -12.26 7.56
CA SER A 150 11.78 -11.96 6.21
C SER A 150 11.82 -13.14 5.22
N LYS A 151 11.95 -14.37 5.71
CA LYS A 151 11.90 -15.63 4.93
C LYS A 151 10.45 -16.15 4.93
N ALA A 152 9.53 -15.37 4.35
CA ALA A 152 8.10 -15.64 4.46
C ALA A 152 7.65 -16.92 3.71
N GLU A 153 8.28 -17.27 2.60
CA GLU A 153 8.05 -18.54 1.89
C GLU A 153 8.45 -19.74 2.75
N ASP A 154 9.67 -19.72 3.30
CA ASP A 154 10.14 -20.77 4.20
C ASP A 154 9.23 -20.93 5.43
N ALA A 155 8.76 -19.80 5.99
CA ALA A 155 7.82 -19.80 7.11
C ALA A 155 6.50 -20.48 6.74
N LEU A 156 5.94 -20.13 5.56
CA LEU A 156 4.70 -20.72 5.06
C LEU A 156 4.83 -22.22 4.87
N ASP A 157 5.94 -22.69 4.29
CA ASP A 157 6.20 -24.11 4.06
C ASP A 157 6.41 -24.86 5.38
N THR A 158 7.16 -24.28 6.33
CA THR A 158 7.32 -24.84 7.67
C THR A 158 5.96 -24.97 8.38
N TRP A 159 5.09 -23.97 8.28
CA TRP A 159 3.76 -24.03 8.88
C TRP A 159 2.80 -24.99 8.17
N ARG A 160 2.99 -25.25 6.88
CA ARG A 160 2.26 -26.33 6.18
C ARG A 160 2.63 -27.71 6.74
N VAL A 161 3.91 -27.92 7.01
CA VAL A 161 4.38 -29.20 7.63
C VAL A 161 3.79 -29.35 9.03
N SER A 162 3.86 -28.33 9.89
CA SER A 162 3.28 -28.43 11.23
C SER A 162 1.75 -28.57 11.21
N LEU A 163 1.05 -27.94 10.24
CA LEU A 163 -0.39 -28.13 10.03
C LEU A 163 -0.76 -29.57 9.73
N ASP A 164 0.00 -30.25 8.87
CA ASP A 164 -0.20 -31.64 8.54
C ASP A 164 -0.07 -32.54 9.78
N ILE A 165 0.93 -32.28 10.61
CA ILE A 165 1.11 -33.01 11.87
C ILE A 165 -0.06 -32.76 12.83
N TYR A 166 -0.47 -31.50 13.06
CA TYR A 166 -1.61 -31.19 13.93
C TYR A 166 -2.91 -31.84 13.45
N THR A 167 -3.11 -31.89 12.13
CA THR A 167 -4.27 -32.52 11.52
C THR A 167 -4.28 -34.04 11.80
N LYS A 168 -3.10 -34.71 11.65
CA LYS A 168 -2.95 -36.15 11.91
C LYS A 168 -3.21 -36.51 13.38
N ILE A 169 -2.76 -35.67 14.32
CA ILE A 169 -2.98 -35.90 15.76
C ILE A 169 -4.34 -35.39 16.24
N SER A 170 -5.16 -34.78 15.34
CA SER A 170 -6.48 -34.23 15.63
C SER A 170 -6.45 -33.11 16.69
N ASP A 171 -5.43 -32.23 16.66
CA ASP A 171 -5.36 -31.02 17.47
C ASP A 171 -6.03 -29.83 16.75
N GLU A 172 -7.37 -29.77 16.81
CA GLU A 172 -8.16 -28.74 16.13
C GLU A 172 -7.77 -27.31 16.53
N ARG A 173 -7.43 -27.10 17.80
CA ARG A 173 -7.02 -25.76 18.27
C ARG A 173 -5.72 -25.33 17.63
N ALA A 174 -4.72 -26.20 17.59
CA ALA A 174 -3.43 -25.92 16.97
C ALA A 174 -3.58 -25.75 15.45
N VAL A 175 -4.44 -26.52 14.79
CA VAL A 175 -4.80 -26.35 13.37
C VAL A 175 -5.30 -24.93 13.08
N LEU A 176 -6.23 -24.40 13.88
CA LEU A 176 -6.79 -23.07 13.69
C LEU A 176 -5.73 -21.98 13.95
N GLN A 177 -4.90 -22.15 15.00
CA GLN A 177 -3.79 -21.24 15.28
C GLN A 177 -2.76 -21.22 14.15
N ASN A 178 -2.40 -22.39 13.62
CA ASN A 178 -1.45 -22.51 12.52
C ASN A 178 -1.98 -21.84 11.22
N ARG A 179 -3.27 -21.93 10.93
CA ARG A 179 -3.89 -21.22 9.80
C ARG A 179 -3.77 -19.70 9.94
N ILE A 180 -3.87 -19.17 11.17
CA ILE A 180 -3.62 -17.75 11.42
C ILE A 180 -2.15 -17.40 11.13
N ASN A 181 -1.21 -18.26 11.55
CA ASN A 181 0.21 -18.08 11.27
C ASN A 181 0.49 -18.10 9.75
N GLN A 182 -0.08 -19.07 9.02
CA GLN A 182 0.03 -19.12 7.55
C GLN A 182 -0.53 -17.85 6.88
N ALA A 183 -1.64 -17.33 7.39
CA ALA A 183 -2.21 -16.08 6.87
C ALA A 183 -1.24 -14.89 7.07
N GLN A 184 -0.45 -14.88 8.14
CA GLN A 184 0.59 -13.85 8.34
C GLN A 184 1.73 -13.98 7.32
N ALA A 185 2.19 -15.21 7.01
CA ALA A 185 3.18 -15.42 5.97
C ALA A 185 2.63 -15.01 4.59
N LEU A 186 1.37 -15.36 4.30
CA LEU A 186 0.69 -14.93 3.06
C LEU A 186 0.60 -13.41 2.95
N GLN A 187 0.34 -12.71 4.08
CA GLN A 187 0.37 -11.25 4.12
C GLN A 187 1.77 -10.70 3.83
N ALA A 188 2.80 -11.29 4.44
CA ALA A 188 4.19 -10.89 4.22
C ALA A 188 4.64 -11.10 2.77
N LEU A 189 4.07 -12.09 2.08
CA LEU A 189 4.27 -12.37 0.66
C LEU A 189 3.38 -11.52 -0.27
N GLY A 190 2.54 -10.65 0.27
CA GLY A 190 1.60 -9.86 -0.54
C GLY A 190 0.33 -10.62 -0.98
N PHE A 191 0.16 -11.89 -0.61
CA PHE A 191 -1.00 -12.71 -1.00
C PHE A 191 -2.24 -12.44 -0.12
N TYR A 192 -2.63 -11.16 0.01
CA TYR A 192 -3.69 -10.72 0.93
C TYR A 192 -5.04 -11.41 0.69
N ARG A 193 -5.42 -11.70 -0.56
CA ARG A 193 -6.66 -12.43 -0.84
C ARG A 193 -6.65 -13.86 -0.33
N GLN A 194 -5.48 -14.52 -0.42
CA GLN A 194 -5.33 -15.87 0.13
C GLN A 194 -5.35 -15.83 1.66
N ALA A 195 -4.66 -14.86 2.26
CA ALA A 195 -4.71 -14.62 3.70
C ALA A 195 -6.13 -14.33 4.19
N GLU A 196 -6.87 -13.45 3.52
CA GLU A 196 -8.27 -13.15 3.81
C GLU A 196 -9.15 -14.40 3.71
N LYS A 197 -9.02 -15.16 2.62
CA LYS A 197 -9.77 -16.42 2.44
C LYS A 197 -9.50 -17.40 3.58
N THR A 198 -8.23 -17.61 3.93
CA THR A 198 -7.83 -18.50 5.03
C THR A 198 -8.40 -18.03 6.37
N LEU A 199 -8.33 -16.73 6.67
CA LEU A 199 -8.86 -16.16 7.91
C LEU A 199 -10.39 -16.18 7.96
N ARG A 200 -11.09 -15.92 6.84
CA ARG A 200 -12.55 -16.05 6.78
C ARG A 200 -13.02 -17.49 7.05
N GLN A 201 -12.36 -18.47 6.46
CA GLN A 201 -12.64 -19.88 6.74
C GLN A 201 -12.37 -20.22 8.22
N THR A 202 -11.25 -19.74 8.78
CA THR A 202 -10.90 -19.96 10.19
C THR A 202 -11.91 -19.31 11.13
N THR A 203 -12.29 -18.04 10.88
CA THR A 203 -13.29 -17.33 11.68
C THR A 203 -14.68 -17.97 11.59
N GLN A 204 -15.08 -18.48 10.42
CA GLN A 204 -16.34 -19.19 10.24
C GLN A 204 -16.42 -20.45 11.11
N ILE A 205 -15.33 -21.24 11.20
CA ILE A 205 -15.27 -22.41 12.09
C ILE A 205 -15.38 -21.96 13.56
N LEU A 206 -14.72 -20.87 13.92
CA LEU A 206 -14.69 -20.33 15.29
C LEU A 206 -16.01 -19.66 15.70
N GLN A 207 -16.90 -19.32 14.76
CA GLN A 207 -18.19 -18.66 15.11
C GLN A 207 -19.04 -19.46 16.09
N SER A 208 -19.14 -20.78 15.86
CA SER A 208 -19.91 -21.69 16.71
C SER A 208 -19.19 -22.12 17.99
N GLN A 209 -17.91 -21.77 18.15
CA GLN A 209 -17.12 -22.13 19.32
C GLN A 209 -17.21 -21.04 20.41
N PRO A 210 -16.98 -21.39 21.68
CA PRO A 210 -16.90 -20.43 22.75
C PRO A 210 -15.88 -19.33 22.51
N ASN A 211 -16.03 -18.18 23.17
CA ASN A 211 -15.05 -17.11 23.14
C ASN A 211 -13.69 -17.63 23.63
N SER A 212 -12.64 -17.33 22.87
CA SER A 212 -11.30 -17.83 23.16
C SER A 212 -10.23 -16.88 22.57
N PRO A 213 -8.99 -16.90 23.08
CA PRO A 213 -7.89 -16.13 22.52
C PRO A 213 -7.65 -16.39 21.01
N VAL A 214 -7.83 -17.64 20.54
CA VAL A 214 -7.69 -17.99 19.12
C VAL A 214 -8.76 -17.30 18.27
N LYS A 215 -10.00 -17.21 18.78
CA LYS A 215 -11.10 -16.49 18.09
C LYS A 215 -10.81 -15.00 18.00
N VAL A 216 -10.29 -14.40 19.07
CA VAL A 216 -9.83 -13.01 19.08
C VAL A 216 -8.71 -12.79 18.04
N ALA A 217 -7.68 -13.63 18.07
CA ALA A 217 -6.54 -13.53 17.16
C ALA A 217 -6.95 -13.68 15.68
N ALA A 218 -7.88 -14.61 15.39
CA ALA A 218 -8.39 -14.82 14.03
C ALA A 218 -9.17 -13.60 13.52
N LEU A 219 -10.09 -13.05 14.34
CA LEU A 219 -10.86 -11.85 13.98
C LEU A 219 -9.95 -10.62 13.87
N HIS A 220 -9.02 -10.43 14.81
CA HIS A 220 -8.06 -9.34 14.75
C HIS A 220 -7.22 -9.41 13.47
N SER A 221 -6.63 -10.58 13.14
CA SER A 221 -5.87 -10.79 11.93
C SER A 221 -6.73 -10.57 10.68
N LEU A 222 -7.98 -11.04 10.66
CA LEU A 222 -8.91 -10.81 9.56
C LEU A 222 -9.22 -9.32 9.39
N GLY A 223 -9.50 -8.61 10.48
CA GLY A 223 -9.74 -7.16 10.46
C GLY A 223 -8.56 -6.39 9.86
N ASN A 224 -7.34 -6.76 10.24
CA ASN A 224 -6.12 -6.16 9.69
C ASN A 224 -5.93 -6.45 8.20
N VAL A 225 -6.18 -7.68 7.74
CA VAL A 225 -6.11 -8.02 6.30
C VAL A 225 -7.16 -7.27 5.51
N VAL A 226 -8.39 -7.22 6.00
CA VAL A 226 -9.50 -6.51 5.35
C VAL A 226 -9.24 -5.00 5.31
N GLN A 227 -8.56 -4.43 6.32
CA GLN A 227 -8.07 -3.05 6.27
C GLN A 227 -7.13 -2.84 5.08
N VAL A 228 -6.18 -3.76 4.89
CA VAL A 228 -5.20 -3.70 3.80
C VAL A 228 -5.87 -3.85 2.43
N THR A 229 -6.83 -4.77 2.29
CA THR A 229 -7.60 -4.92 1.04
C THR A 229 -8.58 -3.76 0.78
N GLY A 230 -8.70 -2.83 1.75
CA GLY A 230 -9.36 -1.52 1.60
C GLY A 230 -10.84 -1.48 1.92
N ASP A 231 -11.42 -2.55 2.39
CA ASP A 231 -12.78 -2.53 2.92
C ASP A 231 -12.74 -2.09 4.39
N LEU A 232 -12.56 -0.77 4.58
CA LEU A 232 -12.32 -0.16 5.89
C LEU A 232 -13.53 -0.29 6.82
N GLU A 233 -14.74 -0.31 6.28
CA GLU A 233 -15.95 -0.45 7.08
C GLU A 233 -16.09 -1.89 7.62
N THR A 234 -15.91 -2.90 6.76
CA THR A 234 -15.88 -4.30 7.19
C THR A 234 -14.73 -4.56 8.16
N SER A 235 -13.55 -3.97 7.93
CA SER A 235 -12.43 -4.05 8.87
C SER A 235 -12.80 -3.52 10.24
N ARG A 236 -13.41 -2.34 10.30
CA ARG A 236 -13.87 -1.72 11.56
C ARG A 236 -14.84 -2.61 12.30
N GLN A 237 -15.82 -3.18 11.61
CA GLN A 237 -16.82 -4.07 12.20
C GLN A 237 -16.18 -5.35 12.76
N ILE A 238 -15.28 -5.99 12.02
CA ILE A 238 -14.58 -7.21 12.46
C ILE A 238 -13.69 -6.89 13.67
N LEU A 239 -12.96 -5.78 13.66
CA LEU A 239 -12.13 -5.36 14.78
C LEU A 239 -12.96 -5.02 16.02
N GLN A 240 -14.13 -4.40 15.87
CA GLN A 240 -15.06 -4.17 16.97
C GLN A 240 -15.59 -5.47 17.57
N GLN A 241 -15.96 -6.44 16.73
CA GLN A 241 -16.33 -7.77 17.19
C GLN A 241 -15.19 -8.46 17.94
N SER A 242 -13.95 -8.34 17.44
CA SER A 242 -12.76 -8.85 18.11
C SER A 242 -12.58 -8.21 19.50
N LEU A 243 -12.76 -6.88 19.58
CA LEU A 243 -12.65 -6.11 20.83
C LEU A 243 -13.71 -6.54 21.87
N GLU A 244 -14.94 -6.74 21.43
CA GLU A 244 -16.03 -7.20 22.29
C GLU A 244 -15.71 -8.57 22.91
N ILE A 245 -15.22 -9.52 22.11
CA ILE A 245 -14.81 -10.83 22.61
C ILE A 245 -13.60 -10.71 23.55
N ALA A 246 -12.56 -9.95 23.14
CA ALA A 246 -11.37 -9.75 23.95
C ALA A 246 -11.69 -9.14 25.32
N SER A 247 -12.66 -8.22 25.38
CA SER A 247 -13.10 -7.60 26.63
C SER A 247 -13.73 -8.58 27.61
N SER A 248 -14.15 -9.76 27.18
CA SER A 248 -14.63 -10.84 28.03
C SER A 248 -13.54 -11.78 28.56
N LEU A 249 -12.29 -11.57 28.09
CA LEU A 249 -11.12 -12.40 28.41
C LEU A 249 -10.11 -11.60 29.28
N PRO A 250 -9.30 -12.26 30.12
CA PRO A 250 -8.31 -11.58 30.96
C PRO A 250 -7.02 -11.21 30.23
N ASP A 251 -7.13 -10.64 29.02
CA ASP A 251 -5.98 -10.30 28.17
C ASP A 251 -6.05 -8.81 27.77
N GLN A 252 -5.42 -7.96 28.59
CA GLN A 252 -5.39 -6.51 28.39
C GLN A 252 -4.55 -6.12 27.17
N GLU A 253 -3.49 -6.89 26.86
CA GLU A 253 -2.64 -6.58 25.71
C GLU A 253 -3.38 -6.86 24.41
N ALA A 254 -4.12 -7.96 24.28
CA ALA A 254 -4.96 -8.21 23.11
C ALA A 254 -5.99 -7.09 22.89
N ILE A 255 -6.57 -6.54 23.96
CA ILE A 255 -7.48 -5.38 23.89
C ILE A 255 -6.72 -4.16 23.34
N ALA A 256 -5.53 -3.87 23.86
CA ALA A 256 -4.71 -2.74 23.44
C ALA A 256 -4.35 -2.82 21.95
N ASP A 257 -3.98 -3.99 21.48
CA ASP A 257 -3.59 -4.23 20.08
C ASP A 257 -4.75 -4.08 19.11
N ILE A 258 -5.94 -4.55 19.50
CA ILE A 258 -7.15 -4.35 18.70
C ILE A 258 -7.54 -2.86 18.66
N LEU A 259 -7.42 -2.14 19.77
CA LEU A 259 -7.64 -0.70 19.84
C LEU A 259 -6.64 0.04 18.94
N LEU A 260 -5.37 -0.37 18.91
CA LEU A 260 -4.36 0.16 18.02
C LEU A 260 -4.77 -0.04 16.53
N SER A 261 -5.25 -1.23 16.19
CA SER A 261 -5.74 -1.56 14.84
C SER A 261 -6.98 -0.76 14.46
N LEU A 262 -7.92 -0.56 15.38
CA LEU A 262 -9.08 0.33 15.18
C LEU A 262 -8.65 1.78 14.98
N GLY A 263 -7.66 2.26 15.75
CA GLY A 263 -7.05 3.58 15.56
C GLY A 263 -6.41 3.72 14.18
N ASN A 264 -5.71 2.69 13.71
CA ASN A 264 -5.12 2.66 12.38
C ASN A 264 -6.22 2.67 11.29
N THR A 265 -7.29 1.91 11.45
CA THR A 265 -8.43 1.89 10.52
C THR A 265 -9.11 3.26 10.44
N ALA A 266 -9.41 3.89 11.58
CA ALA A 266 -9.99 5.23 11.64
C ALA A 266 -9.07 6.28 10.99
N ARG A 267 -7.76 6.18 11.21
CA ARG A 267 -6.76 7.05 10.56
C ARG A 267 -6.79 6.92 9.04
N VAL A 268 -6.91 5.70 8.51
CA VAL A 268 -7.01 5.45 7.07
C VAL A 268 -8.35 5.97 6.51
N GLN A 269 -9.44 5.89 7.28
CA GLN A 269 -10.73 6.51 6.97
C GLN A 269 -10.68 8.05 7.04
N GLN A 270 -9.55 8.65 7.45
CA GLN A 270 -9.39 10.10 7.69
C GLN A 270 -10.23 10.64 8.86
N ASP A 271 -10.80 9.76 9.67
CA ASP A 271 -11.47 10.13 10.91
C ASP A 271 -10.43 10.33 12.02
N THR A 272 -9.83 11.53 12.00
CA THR A 272 -8.73 11.90 12.90
C THR A 272 -9.15 11.87 14.36
N GLN A 273 -10.37 12.29 14.67
CA GLN A 273 -10.85 12.35 16.06
C GLN A 273 -11.02 10.93 16.66
N THR A 274 -11.66 10.06 15.91
CA THR A 274 -11.83 8.66 16.30
C THR A 274 -10.47 7.93 16.41
N ALA A 275 -9.54 8.19 15.49
CA ALA A 275 -8.19 7.62 15.54
C ALA A 275 -7.45 8.05 16.82
N ILE A 276 -7.45 9.34 17.16
CA ILE A 276 -6.85 9.85 18.41
C ILE A 276 -7.47 9.19 19.64
N LYS A 277 -8.80 9.05 19.67
CA LYS A 277 -9.51 8.40 20.79
C LYS A 277 -9.04 6.95 20.98
N TYR A 278 -8.94 6.17 19.91
CA TYR A 278 -8.48 4.79 19.99
C TYR A 278 -7.00 4.71 20.40
N TYR A 279 -6.13 5.56 19.89
CA TYR A 279 -4.73 5.58 20.36
C TYR A 279 -4.61 5.95 21.84
N GLN A 280 -5.41 6.89 22.34
CA GLN A 280 -5.45 7.22 23.76
C GLN A 280 -5.94 6.04 24.62
N GLN A 281 -6.92 5.29 24.15
CA GLN A 281 -7.38 4.08 24.80
C GLN A 281 -6.28 3.00 24.81
N THR A 282 -5.61 2.79 23.67
CA THR A 282 -4.45 1.88 23.58
C THR A 282 -3.38 2.26 24.61
N ILE A 283 -2.98 3.53 24.69
CA ILE A 283 -1.95 4.03 25.62
C ILE A 283 -2.32 3.71 27.08
N LYS A 284 -3.61 3.80 27.42
CA LYS A 284 -4.13 3.49 28.75
C LYS A 284 -4.16 1.99 29.08
N THR A 285 -4.50 1.17 28.07
CA THR A 285 -4.79 -0.25 28.25
C THR A 285 -3.53 -1.12 28.08
N ALA A 286 -2.60 -0.69 27.22
CA ALA A 286 -1.41 -1.46 26.90
C ALA A 286 -0.55 -1.76 28.13
N THR A 287 -0.29 -3.03 28.34
CA THR A 287 0.67 -3.53 29.33
C THR A 287 2.06 -3.53 28.74
N SER A 288 2.21 -3.80 27.44
CA SER A 288 3.45 -3.71 26.69
C SER A 288 3.90 -2.25 26.51
N PRO A 289 5.13 -1.90 26.93
CA PRO A 289 5.71 -0.59 26.65
C PRO A 289 5.78 -0.33 25.15
N THR A 290 5.99 -1.35 24.35
CA THR A 290 6.12 -1.29 22.89
C THR A 290 4.81 -0.87 22.23
N THR A 291 3.69 -1.54 22.52
CA THR A 291 2.36 -1.20 22.01
C THR A 291 1.97 0.23 22.42
N ARG A 292 2.30 0.61 23.65
CA ARG A 292 2.05 1.97 24.17
C ARG A 292 2.79 3.04 23.35
N ILE A 293 4.09 2.87 23.11
CA ILE A 293 4.88 3.82 22.32
C ILE A 293 4.42 3.89 20.88
N GLN A 294 3.96 2.79 20.29
CA GLN A 294 3.41 2.81 18.94
C GLN A 294 2.14 3.65 18.84
N ALA A 295 1.23 3.47 19.78
CA ALA A 295 0.02 4.28 19.84
C ALA A 295 0.36 5.77 20.04
N GLN A 296 1.33 6.08 20.92
CA GLN A 296 1.83 7.44 21.12
C GLN A 296 2.47 8.02 19.82
N ALA A 297 3.27 7.25 19.10
CA ALA A 297 3.89 7.69 17.86
C ALA A 297 2.84 7.95 16.76
N ASN A 298 1.80 7.12 16.68
CA ASN A 298 0.68 7.31 15.75
C ASN A 298 -0.14 8.56 16.13
N GLN A 299 -0.42 8.75 17.40
CA GLN A 299 -1.08 9.96 17.90
C GLN A 299 -0.24 11.21 17.61
N LEU A 300 1.07 11.17 17.84
CA LEU A 300 2.00 12.28 17.60
C LEU A 300 1.90 12.80 16.16
N ARG A 301 1.84 11.90 15.18
CA ARG A 301 1.68 12.27 13.78
C ARG A 301 0.35 12.95 13.49
N LEU A 302 -0.74 12.50 14.11
CA LEU A 302 -2.05 13.13 13.95
C LEU A 302 -2.08 14.52 14.59
N LEU A 303 -1.45 14.70 15.75
CA LEU A 303 -1.31 16.00 16.39
C LEU A 303 -0.57 17.01 15.51
N LEU A 304 0.47 16.56 14.83
CA LEU A 304 1.18 17.40 13.86
C LEU A 304 0.31 17.75 12.65
N LYS A 305 -0.47 16.78 12.15
CA LYS A 305 -1.40 16.97 11.03
C LYS A 305 -2.50 17.98 11.38
N THR A 306 -3.01 17.94 12.60
CA THR A 306 -4.08 18.82 13.09
C THR A 306 -3.57 20.12 13.73
N GLU A 307 -2.27 20.39 13.64
CA GLU A 307 -1.61 21.61 14.15
C GLU A 307 -1.71 21.81 15.68
N GLN A 308 -1.91 20.72 16.42
CA GLN A 308 -1.95 20.73 17.88
C GLN A 308 -0.51 20.69 18.44
N LEU A 309 0.25 21.77 18.22
CA LEU A 309 1.69 21.81 18.44
C LEU A 309 2.08 21.66 19.92
N SER A 310 1.31 22.23 20.85
CA SER A 310 1.58 22.07 22.30
C SER A 310 1.40 20.64 22.77
N ALA A 311 0.34 19.96 22.30
CA ALA A 311 0.11 18.55 22.59
C ALA A 311 1.19 17.66 21.97
N PHE A 312 1.66 18.00 20.75
CA PHE A 312 2.79 17.35 20.12
C PHE A 312 4.05 17.42 20.99
N GLN A 313 4.42 18.63 21.47
CA GLN A 313 5.60 18.82 22.31
C GLN A 313 5.54 18.04 23.63
N THR A 314 4.38 18.07 24.29
CA THR A 314 4.16 17.31 25.53
C THR A 314 4.33 15.80 25.30
N LEU A 315 3.66 15.26 24.27
CA LEU A 315 3.72 13.84 23.98
C LEU A 315 5.12 13.42 23.49
N SER A 316 5.82 14.27 22.72
CA SER A 316 7.18 13.98 22.26
C SER A 316 8.17 13.89 23.43
N SER A 317 8.04 14.73 24.44
CA SER A 317 8.86 14.67 25.65
C SER A 317 8.65 13.35 26.43
N GLN A 318 7.41 12.89 26.52
CA GLN A 318 7.08 11.60 27.14
C GLN A 318 7.68 10.43 26.36
N ILE A 319 7.54 10.41 25.04
CA ILE A 319 8.10 9.36 24.16
C ILE A 319 9.63 9.32 24.30
N LYS A 320 10.31 10.49 24.31
CA LYS A 320 11.77 10.57 24.44
C LYS A 320 12.28 9.86 25.70
N THR A 321 11.60 10.05 26.82
CA THR A 321 11.94 9.40 28.09
C THR A 321 11.70 7.89 28.02
N GLN A 322 10.53 7.47 27.55
CA GLN A 322 10.14 6.06 27.51
C GLN A 322 10.97 5.22 26.52
N LEU A 323 11.44 5.81 25.42
CA LEU A 323 12.31 5.13 24.45
C LEU A 323 13.64 4.65 25.03
N ASN A 324 14.15 5.29 26.07
CA ASN A 324 15.40 4.89 26.72
C ASN A 324 15.22 3.67 27.62
N ASP A 325 14.01 3.44 28.11
CA ASP A 325 13.67 2.34 29.00
C ASP A 325 13.22 1.07 28.26
N LEU A 326 13.05 1.16 26.91
CA LEU A 326 12.67 0.00 26.11
C LEU A 326 13.79 -1.03 26.05
N PRO A 327 13.46 -2.32 26.21
CA PRO A 327 14.41 -3.39 25.94
C PRO A 327 14.87 -3.35 24.48
N LEU A 328 16.12 -3.74 24.25
CA LEU A 328 16.69 -3.82 22.92
C LEU A 328 15.88 -4.83 22.09
N SER A 329 15.22 -4.34 21.07
CA SER A 329 14.41 -5.14 20.15
C SER A 329 14.25 -4.38 18.82
N ARG A 330 13.96 -5.12 17.76
CA ARG A 330 13.66 -4.53 16.44
C ARG A 330 12.55 -3.48 16.52
N THR A 331 11.55 -3.75 17.33
CA THR A 331 10.38 -2.86 17.50
C THR A 331 10.78 -1.57 18.22
N ALA A 332 11.62 -1.65 19.25
CA ALA A 332 12.13 -0.46 19.93
C ALA A 332 12.99 0.41 19.01
N ILE A 333 13.83 -0.19 18.18
CA ILE A 333 14.64 0.53 17.18
C ILE A 333 13.73 1.23 16.17
N SER A 334 12.73 0.53 15.65
CA SER A 334 11.77 1.11 14.70
C SER A 334 10.98 2.25 15.31
N ALA A 335 10.55 2.14 16.57
CA ALA A 335 9.88 3.21 17.30
C ALA A 335 10.78 4.46 17.42
N ARG A 336 12.07 4.27 17.70
CA ARG A 336 13.07 5.35 17.77
C ARG A 336 13.23 6.08 16.42
N ILE A 337 13.34 5.33 15.32
CA ILE A 337 13.43 5.88 13.96
C ILE A 337 12.16 6.68 13.62
N ASN A 338 10.98 6.10 13.88
CA ASN A 338 9.71 6.75 13.62
C ASN A 338 9.52 8.03 14.43
N PHE A 339 9.98 8.02 15.66
CA PHE A 339 9.97 9.22 16.52
C PHE A 339 10.89 10.29 15.93
N ALA A 340 12.14 9.95 15.55
CA ALA A 340 13.07 10.87 14.91
C ALA A 340 12.46 11.52 13.65
N GLN A 341 11.78 10.73 12.80
CA GLN A 341 11.09 11.25 11.62
C GLN A 341 9.94 12.20 11.97
N SER A 342 9.18 11.91 13.01
CA SER A 342 8.12 12.82 13.48
C SER A 342 8.68 14.15 13.97
N LEU A 343 9.82 14.13 14.65
CA LEU A 343 10.55 15.33 15.06
C LEU A 343 11.11 16.12 13.88
N MET A 344 11.64 15.44 12.85
CA MET A 344 12.08 16.09 11.60
C MET A 344 10.93 16.84 10.94
N GLN A 345 9.75 16.21 10.87
CA GLN A 345 8.56 16.81 10.29
C GLN A 345 8.08 18.02 11.09
N PHE A 346 8.10 17.91 12.40
CA PHE A 346 7.76 19.03 13.30
C PHE A 346 8.67 20.24 13.05
N ARG A 347 9.98 20.03 13.00
CA ARG A 347 10.93 21.12 12.70
C ARG A 347 10.69 21.77 11.34
N LYS A 348 10.47 20.96 10.29
CA LYS A 348 10.16 21.46 8.95
C LYS A 348 8.89 22.31 8.92
N LYS A 349 7.89 21.93 9.71
CA LYS A 349 6.59 22.61 9.72
C LYS A 349 6.60 23.90 10.52
N THR A 350 7.31 23.93 11.65
CA THR A 350 7.24 25.00 12.64
C THR A 350 8.41 25.97 12.57
N ALA A 351 9.48 25.59 11.88
CA ALA A 351 10.79 26.29 11.92
C ALA A 351 11.32 26.44 13.36
N ALA A 352 10.86 25.62 14.30
CA ALA A 352 11.26 25.66 15.70
C ALA A 352 12.69 25.14 15.88
N ASP A 353 13.46 25.74 16.80
CA ASP A 353 14.83 25.33 17.08
C ASP A 353 14.95 24.08 17.95
N THR A 354 13.87 23.69 18.63
CA THR A 354 13.80 22.49 19.48
C THR A 354 12.70 21.54 19.02
N PRO A 355 12.99 20.21 18.91
CA PRO A 355 14.28 19.56 19.13
C PRO A 355 15.33 19.97 18.09
N SER A 356 16.61 19.99 18.47
CA SER A 356 17.69 20.33 17.53
C SER A 356 17.89 19.22 16.48
N TRP A 357 18.48 19.56 15.32
CA TRP A 357 18.87 18.54 14.34
C TRP A 357 19.87 17.53 14.91
N LEU A 358 20.71 17.97 15.86
CA LEU A 358 21.65 17.11 16.57
C LEU A 358 20.92 16.10 17.47
N ASP A 359 19.87 16.50 18.21
CA ASP A 359 19.06 15.55 19.00
C ASP A 359 18.44 14.46 18.12
N ILE A 360 17.95 14.85 16.94
CA ILE A 360 17.35 13.93 15.99
C ILE A 360 18.41 12.97 15.43
N ALA A 361 19.59 13.49 15.07
CA ALA A 361 20.71 12.69 14.59
C ALA A 361 21.19 11.69 15.64
N GLN A 362 21.25 12.06 16.92
CA GLN A 362 21.63 11.19 18.03
C GLN A 362 20.63 10.03 18.22
N LEU A 363 19.32 10.29 18.09
CA LEU A 363 18.32 9.24 18.11
C LEU A 363 18.56 8.21 17.01
N LEU A 364 18.89 8.67 15.81
CA LEU A 364 19.16 7.79 14.65
C LEU A 364 20.49 7.07 14.77
N ALA A 365 21.54 7.74 15.29
CA ALA A 365 22.83 7.08 15.57
C ALA A 365 22.66 5.94 16.57
N THR A 366 21.90 6.16 17.65
CA THR A 366 21.56 5.09 18.60
C THR A 366 20.81 3.95 17.92
N ALA A 367 19.84 4.27 17.03
CA ALA A 367 19.10 3.26 16.28
C ALA A 367 20.01 2.43 15.34
N ILE A 368 20.99 3.08 14.70
CA ILE A 368 21.98 2.41 13.83
C ILE A 368 22.83 1.43 14.65
N GLU A 369 23.39 1.86 15.78
CA GLU A 369 24.21 1.00 16.62
C GLU A 369 23.41 -0.20 17.19
N GLN A 370 22.17 0.05 17.60
CA GLN A 370 21.27 -0.99 18.04
C GLN A 370 20.92 -1.98 16.93
N ALA A 371 20.65 -1.50 15.70
CA ALA A 371 20.37 -2.36 14.55
C ALA A 371 21.58 -3.22 14.17
N LYS A 372 22.80 -2.65 14.22
CA LYS A 372 24.04 -3.40 14.02
C LYS A 372 24.23 -4.49 15.07
N SER A 373 23.99 -4.18 16.34
CA SER A 373 24.14 -5.17 17.42
C SER A 373 23.16 -6.34 17.28
N LEU A 374 21.97 -6.12 16.69
CA LEU A 374 21.00 -7.15 16.38
C LEU A 374 21.23 -7.80 15.00
N GLN A 375 22.26 -7.41 14.26
CA GLN A 375 22.51 -7.83 12.87
C GLN A 375 21.30 -7.61 11.94
N ASP A 376 20.41 -6.67 12.30
CA ASP A 376 19.23 -6.32 11.50
C ASP A 376 19.62 -5.34 10.37
N ARG A 377 20.21 -5.90 9.31
CA ARG A 377 20.70 -5.16 8.14
C ARG A 377 19.64 -4.27 7.52
N ARG A 378 18.37 -4.71 7.53
CA ARG A 378 17.27 -3.92 6.96
C ARG A 378 16.97 -2.65 7.78
N THR A 379 16.86 -2.80 9.10
CA THR A 379 16.64 -1.65 10.00
C THR A 379 17.88 -0.74 10.06
N GLU A 380 19.09 -1.32 9.95
CA GLU A 380 20.34 -0.56 9.83
C GLU A 380 20.32 0.34 8.59
N SER A 381 20.05 -0.22 7.40
CA SER A 381 19.92 0.54 6.15
C SER A 381 18.91 1.67 6.31
N TYR A 382 17.74 1.36 6.89
CA TYR A 382 16.68 2.33 7.05
C TYR A 382 17.08 3.49 7.98
N ALA A 383 17.71 3.21 9.11
CA ALA A 383 18.18 4.23 10.05
C ALA A 383 19.28 5.11 9.45
N ILE A 384 20.25 4.51 8.72
CA ILE A 384 21.31 5.26 8.02
C ILE A 384 20.71 6.18 6.96
N GLY A 385 19.78 5.69 6.15
CA GLY A 385 19.14 6.50 5.10
C GLY A 385 18.35 7.68 5.68
N VAL A 386 17.61 7.46 6.79
CA VAL A 386 16.91 8.56 7.49
C VAL A 386 17.88 9.54 8.11
N LEU A 387 19.04 9.09 8.63
CA LEU A 387 20.10 9.98 9.08
C LEU A 387 20.63 10.82 7.90
N GLY A 388 20.82 10.23 6.73
CA GLY A 388 21.14 10.96 5.50
C GLY A 388 20.13 12.05 5.17
N GLN A 389 18.82 11.83 5.45
CA GLN A 389 17.80 12.88 5.30
C GLN A 389 17.99 14.04 6.28
N VAL A 390 18.45 13.77 7.51
CA VAL A 390 18.80 14.84 8.47
C VAL A 390 19.93 15.71 7.92
N TYR A 391 20.99 15.08 7.38
CA TYR A 391 22.10 15.80 6.78
C TYR A 391 21.70 16.55 5.49
N GLU A 392 20.76 15.99 4.69
CA GLU A 392 20.15 16.69 3.54
C GLU A 392 19.43 17.98 4.00
N GLN A 393 18.68 17.92 5.12
CA GLN A 393 17.97 19.10 5.66
C GLN A 393 18.92 20.16 6.24
N THR A 394 20.05 19.75 6.74
CA THR A 394 21.09 20.66 7.27
C THR A 394 22.10 21.09 6.21
N GLN A 395 21.85 20.76 4.93
CA GLN A 395 22.67 21.10 3.76
C GLN A 395 24.12 20.57 3.82
N GLN A 396 24.34 19.51 4.59
CA GLN A 396 25.62 18.79 4.64
C GLN A 396 25.66 17.75 3.53
N TRP A 397 25.71 18.23 2.27
CA TRP A 397 25.47 17.44 1.06
C TRP A 397 26.39 16.24 0.89
N SER A 398 27.67 16.36 1.27
CA SER A 398 28.63 15.26 1.13
C SER A 398 28.34 14.14 2.11
N ASP A 399 28.05 14.47 3.38
CA ASP A 399 27.73 13.48 4.40
C ASP A 399 26.38 12.84 4.13
N ALA A 400 25.38 13.62 3.69
CA ALA A 400 24.09 13.13 3.25
C ALA A 400 24.24 12.09 2.12
N GLN A 401 25.10 12.38 1.13
CA GLN A 401 25.35 11.46 0.02
C GLN A 401 26.06 10.18 0.48
N ASN A 402 27.08 10.30 1.34
CA ASN A 402 27.80 9.13 1.87
C ASN A 402 26.87 8.19 2.65
N LEU A 403 26.05 8.74 3.55
CA LEU A 403 25.07 7.99 4.33
C LEU A 403 24.01 7.35 3.42
N THR A 404 23.51 8.08 2.43
CA THR A 404 22.53 7.55 1.47
C THR A 404 23.11 6.39 0.66
N GLN A 405 24.36 6.49 0.20
CA GLN A 405 25.04 5.42 -0.52
C GLN A 405 25.28 4.19 0.37
N GLN A 406 25.69 4.38 1.63
CA GLN A 406 25.80 3.27 2.59
C GLN A 406 24.46 2.57 2.80
N ALA A 407 23.39 3.32 3.02
CA ALA A 407 22.05 2.77 3.16
C ALA A 407 21.62 1.98 1.91
N LEU A 408 21.89 2.52 0.73
CA LEU A 408 21.58 1.90 -0.56
C LEU A 408 22.35 0.58 -0.76
N LEU A 409 23.64 0.56 -0.48
CA LEU A 409 24.45 -0.65 -0.58
C LEU A 409 23.91 -1.77 0.30
N ILE A 410 23.55 -1.45 1.56
CA ILE A 410 22.96 -2.43 2.46
C ILE A 410 21.62 -2.93 1.93
N ALA A 411 20.76 -2.03 1.41
CA ALA A 411 19.46 -2.39 0.85
C ALA A 411 19.61 -3.31 -0.37
N GLN A 412 20.61 -3.07 -1.23
CA GLN A 412 20.92 -3.91 -2.39
C GLN A 412 21.45 -5.28 -1.99
N ASP A 413 22.34 -5.34 -0.98
CA ASP A 413 22.93 -6.59 -0.46
C ASP A 413 21.85 -7.57 0.05
N ILE A 414 20.75 -7.05 0.59
CA ILE A 414 19.62 -7.85 1.11
C ILE A 414 18.41 -7.87 0.17
N ASP A 415 18.54 -7.44 -1.08
CA ASP A 415 17.46 -7.30 -2.10
C ASP A 415 16.20 -6.56 -1.58
N ALA A 416 16.38 -5.58 -0.70
CA ALA A 416 15.27 -4.80 -0.13
C ALA A 416 14.86 -3.62 -1.04
N LYS A 417 14.22 -3.92 -2.16
CA LYS A 417 13.81 -2.93 -3.18
C LYS A 417 12.89 -1.86 -2.63
N ASP A 418 12.04 -2.19 -1.66
CA ASP A 418 11.07 -1.31 -1.02
C ASP A 418 11.68 -0.20 -0.16
N ILE A 419 12.91 -0.36 0.32
CA ILE A 419 13.70 0.71 0.91
C ILE A 419 14.75 1.25 -0.07
N GLY A 420 15.23 0.42 -0.99
CA GLY A 420 16.22 0.78 -1.99
C GLY A 420 15.78 1.94 -2.88
N TYR A 421 14.50 1.94 -3.34
CA TYR A 421 14.00 3.06 -4.17
C TYR A 421 14.02 4.40 -3.41
N GLN A 422 13.82 4.40 -2.10
CA GLN A 422 13.82 5.62 -1.29
C GLN A 422 15.24 6.23 -1.25
N TRP A 423 16.25 5.39 -1.11
CA TRP A 423 17.65 5.83 -1.10
C TRP A 423 18.14 6.24 -2.48
N GLN A 424 17.69 5.57 -3.54
CA GLN A 424 17.94 5.99 -4.93
C GLN A 424 17.29 7.34 -5.22
N TRP A 425 16.05 7.53 -4.79
CA TRP A 425 15.36 8.82 -4.90
C TRP A 425 16.08 9.93 -4.13
N GLN A 426 16.53 9.66 -2.91
CA GLN A 426 17.31 10.59 -2.09
C GLN A 426 18.65 10.91 -2.76
N LEU A 427 19.37 9.91 -3.25
CA LEU A 427 20.62 10.09 -3.98
C LEU A 427 20.40 10.96 -5.22
N GLY A 428 19.33 10.73 -5.97
CA GLY A 428 18.96 11.56 -7.12
C GLY A 428 18.78 13.04 -6.78
N ARG A 429 18.09 13.35 -5.66
CA ARG A 429 17.96 14.74 -5.16
C ARG A 429 19.30 15.36 -4.81
N LEU A 430 20.16 14.61 -4.13
CA LEU A 430 21.49 15.08 -3.72
C LEU A 430 22.39 15.35 -4.93
N LEU A 431 22.38 14.47 -5.93
CA LEU A 431 23.12 14.64 -7.18
C LEU A 431 22.60 15.85 -7.98
N LYS A 432 21.26 16.03 -8.07
CA LYS A 432 20.64 17.22 -8.69
C LYS A 432 21.14 18.50 -8.02
N THR A 433 21.16 18.56 -6.67
CA THR A 433 21.62 19.73 -5.91
C THR A 433 23.09 20.03 -6.15
N LYS A 434 23.92 19.02 -6.41
CA LYS A 434 25.33 19.17 -6.75
C LYS A 434 25.59 19.50 -8.22
N GLY A 435 24.55 19.55 -9.06
CA GLY A 435 24.66 19.82 -10.49
C GLY A 435 24.99 18.57 -11.34
N ASP A 436 25.09 17.38 -10.74
CA ASP A 436 25.26 16.13 -11.50
C ASP A 436 23.91 15.64 -12.00
N ILE A 437 23.42 16.28 -13.06
CA ILE A 437 22.11 15.95 -13.67
C ILE A 437 22.11 14.54 -14.25
N LYS A 438 23.22 14.09 -14.87
CA LYS A 438 23.32 12.76 -15.43
C LYS A 438 23.22 11.66 -14.37
N GLY A 439 23.96 11.82 -13.27
CA GLY A 439 23.88 10.92 -12.13
C GLY A 439 22.51 10.96 -11.46
N ALA A 440 21.89 12.15 -11.37
CA ALA A 440 20.54 12.29 -10.84
C ALA A 440 19.52 11.51 -11.68
N VAL A 441 19.52 11.67 -13.00
CA VAL A 441 18.63 10.91 -13.92
C VAL A 441 18.83 9.41 -13.76
N ALA A 442 20.07 8.93 -13.65
CA ALA A 442 20.35 7.51 -13.43
C ALA A 442 19.76 7.01 -12.11
N ALA A 443 19.97 7.74 -11.00
CA ALA A 443 19.44 7.38 -9.69
C ALA A 443 17.91 7.37 -9.64
N TYR A 444 17.26 8.38 -10.22
CA TYR A 444 15.79 8.40 -10.32
C TYR A 444 15.23 7.29 -11.20
N THR A 445 15.92 6.95 -12.30
CA THR A 445 15.53 5.84 -13.19
C THR A 445 15.55 4.53 -12.42
N GLU A 446 16.59 4.27 -11.64
CA GLU A 446 16.66 3.08 -10.79
C GLU A 446 15.61 3.07 -9.69
N ALA A 447 15.26 4.23 -9.11
CA ALA A 447 14.15 4.32 -8.17
C ALA A 447 12.82 3.93 -8.83
N VAL A 448 12.55 4.38 -10.05
CA VAL A 448 11.36 4.00 -10.83
C VAL A 448 11.38 2.50 -11.16
N ASN A 449 12.52 1.94 -11.57
CA ASN A 449 12.67 0.51 -11.87
C ASN A 449 12.34 -0.35 -10.63
N ASN A 450 12.84 0.02 -9.46
CA ASN A 450 12.52 -0.67 -8.22
C ASN A 450 11.03 -0.55 -7.86
N LEU A 451 10.43 0.63 -8.04
CA LEU A 451 8.98 0.80 -7.85
C LEU A 451 8.17 -0.06 -8.82
N GLN A 452 8.61 -0.22 -10.07
CA GLN A 452 7.96 -1.12 -11.03
C GLN A 452 8.09 -2.59 -10.63
N ALA A 453 9.27 -3.01 -10.14
CA ALA A 453 9.47 -4.38 -9.65
C ALA A 453 8.60 -4.71 -8.42
N LEU A 454 8.37 -3.71 -7.57
CA LEU A 454 7.51 -3.82 -6.38
C LEU A 454 6.01 -3.66 -6.69
N ARG A 455 5.66 -3.30 -7.90
CA ARG A 455 4.32 -2.86 -8.29
C ARG A 455 3.23 -3.88 -7.95
N SER A 456 3.46 -5.17 -8.22
CA SER A 456 2.54 -6.25 -7.84
C SER A 456 2.37 -6.36 -6.32
N ASP A 457 3.44 -6.11 -5.58
CA ASP A 457 3.51 -6.22 -4.12
C ASP A 457 2.97 -4.95 -3.45
N LEU A 458 3.24 -3.75 -4.02
CA LEU A 458 2.78 -2.47 -3.48
C LEU A 458 1.24 -2.30 -3.57
N VAL A 459 0.62 -2.74 -4.65
CA VAL A 459 -0.84 -2.71 -4.79
C VAL A 459 -1.50 -3.68 -3.82
N ALA A 460 -0.82 -4.81 -3.53
CA ALA A 460 -1.29 -5.77 -2.56
C ALA A 460 -1.09 -5.30 -1.11
N VAL A 461 -0.10 -4.42 -0.86
CA VAL A 461 0.41 -4.16 0.49
C VAL A 461 -0.39 -3.10 1.25
N ASN A 462 -1.21 -2.18 0.60
CA ASN A 462 -1.61 -1.05 1.45
C ASN A 462 -2.79 -0.18 1.02
N SER A 463 -3.81 -0.12 1.88
CA SER A 463 -4.75 1.01 1.93
C SER A 463 -4.11 2.28 2.52
N ALA A 464 -3.08 2.16 3.34
CA ALA A 464 -2.25 3.28 3.78
C ALA A 464 -1.30 3.78 2.66
N VAL A 465 -0.98 2.98 1.64
CA VAL A 465 -0.27 3.37 0.40
C VAL A 465 -1.07 4.43 -0.40
N LYS A 466 -2.38 4.55 -0.25
CA LYS A 466 -3.11 5.69 -0.86
C LYS A 466 -2.56 7.05 -0.43
N PHE A 467 -2.08 7.17 0.79
CA PHE A 467 -1.41 8.38 1.26
C PHE A 467 0.05 8.43 0.83
N SER A 468 0.74 7.30 0.85
CA SER A 468 2.15 7.25 0.45
C SER A 468 2.33 7.31 -1.07
N PHE A 469 1.38 6.81 -1.89
CA PHE A 469 1.51 6.90 -3.35
C PHE A 469 1.69 8.36 -3.81
N ARG A 470 0.82 9.28 -3.37
CA ARG A 470 0.93 10.71 -3.71
C ARG A 470 2.13 11.42 -3.10
N GLU A 471 2.58 10.96 -1.95
CA GLU A 471 3.64 11.64 -1.19
C GLU A 471 5.01 11.01 -1.39
N GLU A 472 5.08 9.70 -1.71
CA GLU A 472 6.33 8.95 -1.78
C GLU A 472 6.60 8.30 -3.13
N VAL A 473 5.57 7.90 -3.87
CA VAL A 473 5.73 7.19 -5.14
C VAL A 473 5.58 8.15 -6.32
N GLU A 474 4.46 8.86 -6.41
CA GLU A 474 4.18 9.82 -7.49
C GLU A 474 5.30 10.86 -7.68
N PRO A 475 5.89 11.47 -6.60
CA PRO A 475 6.95 12.44 -6.76
C PRO A 475 8.22 11.89 -7.42
N VAL A 476 8.51 10.59 -7.28
CA VAL A 476 9.68 9.96 -7.93
C VAL A 476 9.54 10.04 -9.44
N TYR A 477 8.39 9.66 -9.98
CA TYR A 477 8.10 9.74 -11.42
C TYR A 477 8.10 11.17 -11.93
N ARG A 478 7.39 12.09 -11.22
CA ARG A 478 7.29 13.50 -11.64
C ARG A 478 8.65 14.19 -11.65
N GLN A 479 9.49 13.94 -10.65
CA GLN A 479 10.83 14.51 -10.58
C GLN A 479 11.76 13.92 -11.65
N LEU A 480 11.59 12.65 -12.03
CA LEU A 480 12.33 12.08 -13.18
C LEU A 480 11.92 12.75 -14.49
N VAL A 481 10.62 12.92 -14.73
CA VAL A 481 10.12 13.62 -15.92
C VAL A 481 10.62 15.06 -15.96
N ASP A 482 10.57 15.77 -14.81
CA ASP A 482 11.13 17.13 -14.69
C ASP A 482 12.61 17.18 -15.10
N LEU A 483 13.43 16.25 -14.61
CA LEU A 483 14.86 16.20 -14.93
C LEU A 483 15.12 15.86 -16.41
N LEU A 484 14.34 14.94 -16.99
CA LEU A 484 14.49 14.52 -18.39
C LEU A 484 14.12 15.65 -19.37
N LEU A 485 13.16 16.51 -18.99
CA LEU A 485 12.66 17.60 -19.84
C LEU A 485 13.33 18.96 -19.54
N GLN A 486 14.25 19.03 -18.57
CA GLN A 486 15.05 20.24 -18.38
C GLN A 486 16.02 20.43 -19.52
N SER A 487 15.87 21.53 -20.27
CA SER A 487 16.85 21.97 -21.26
C SER A 487 18.15 22.35 -20.54
N GLN A 488 19.24 21.69 -20.88
CA GLN A 488 20.56 22.17 -20.45
C GLN A 488 20.90 23.45 -21.23
N VAL A 489 21.50 24.42 -20.56
CA VAL A 489 21.92 25.68 -21.17
C VAL A 489 22.77 25.34 -22.41
N ASN A 490 22.29 25.72 -23.60
CA ASN A 490 22.91 25.53 -24.93
C ASN A 490 22.80 24.12 -25.56
N SER A 491 21.91 23.23 -25.14
CA SER A 491 21.65 21.99 -25.86
C SER A 491 20.15 21.77 -26.10
N GLU A 492 19.77 21.38 -27.32
CA GLU A 492 18.44 20.88 -27.62
C GLU A 492 18.19 19.61 -26.79
N LEU A 493 16.95 19.43 -26.33
CA LEU A 493 16.54 18.21 -25.64
C LEU A 493 16.78 17.00 -26.55
N SER A 494 17.48 16.00 -26.01
CA SER A 494 17.75 14.79 -26.78
C SER A 494 16.45 14.00 -27.00
N PHE A 495 16.31 13.43 -28.18
CA PHE A 495 15.23 12.52 -28.54
C PHE A 495 15.04 11.42 -27.50
N GLU A 496 16.14 10.85 -27.01
CA GLU A 496 16.14 9.81 -25.98
C GLU A 496 15.50 10.27 -24.67
N ASN A 497 15.74 11.51 -24.23
CA ASN A 497 15.15 12.05 -23.01
C ASN A 497 13.65 12.28 -23.16
N ILE A 498 13.18 12.75 -24.33
CA ILE A 498 11.76 12.94 -24.61
C ILE A 498 11.03 11.58 -24.59
N GLU A 499 11.60 10.56 -25.20
CA GLU A 499 11.04 9.21 -25.21
C GLU A 499 11.01 8.60 -23.79
N LYS A 500 12.11 8.73 -23.03
CA LYS A 500 12.14 8.28 -21.62
C LYS A 500 11.10 9.02 -20.75
N ALA A 501 10.91 10.32 -20.97
CA ALA A 501 9.90 11.09 -20.25
C ALA A 501 8.49 10.59 -20.56
N SER A 502 8.14 10.39 -21.85
CA SER A 502 6.83 9.86 -22.24
C SER A 502 6.57 8.47 -21.66
N ASN A 503 7.57 7.58 -21.69
CA ASN A 503 7.47 6.25 -21.07
C ASN A 503 7.28 6.35 -19.55
N THR A 504 7.98 7.27 -18.87
CA THR A 504 7.85 7.50 -17.43
C THR A 504 6.45 8.01 -17.07
N ILE A 505 5.87 8.89 -17.91
CA ILE A 505 4.49 9.38 -17.76
C ILE A 505 3.51 8.19 -17.86
N GLU A 506 3.66 7.32 -18.85
CA GLU A 506 2.80 6.14 -18.98
C GLU A 506 2.91 5.20 -17.80
N LEU A 507 4.12 4.96 -17.29
CA LEU A 507 4.33 4.14 -16.08
C LEU A 507 3.65 4.75 -14.84
N LEU A 508 3.68 6.08 -14.69
CA LEU A 508 2.97 6.78 -13.63
C LEU A 508 1.45 6.59 -13.75
N GLN A 509 0.90 6.76 -14.97
CA GLN A 509 -0.53 6.59 -15.22
C GLN A 509 -1.01 5.18 -14.85
N ILE A 510 -0.23 4.15 -15.22
CA ILE A 510 -0.53 2.77 -14.87
C ILE A 510 -0.46 2.57 -13.35
N ALA A 511 0.58 3.09 -12.69
CA ALA A 511 0.72 2.99 -11.24
C ALA A 511 -0.43 3.69 -10.49
N GLU A 512 -0.92 4.84 -10.98
CA GLU A 512 -2.11 5.52 -10.45
C GLU A 512 -3.39 4.70 -10.61
N LEU A 513 -3.60 4.08 -11.77
CA LEU A 513 -4.76 3.21 -12.01
C LEU A 513 -4.75 1.99 -11.11
N GLU A 514 -3.62 1.31 -10.98
CA GLU A 514 -3.49 0.17 -10.06
C GLU A 514 -3.75 0.58 -8.62
N ASN A 515 -3.19 1.70 -8.18
CA ASN A 515 -3.48 2.26 -6.85
C ASN A 515 -4.96 2.60 -6.68
N PHE A 516 -5.63 3.08 -7.74
CA PHE A 516 -7.06 3.41 -7.70
C PHE A 516 -7.93 2.15 -7.62
N PHE A 517 -7.69 1.18 -8.48
CA PHE A 517 -8.50 -0.05 -8.53
C PHE A 517 -8.16 -1.06 -7.45
N ARG A 518 -7.04 -0.92 -6.75
CA ARG A 518 -6.55 -1.85 -5.72
C ARG A 518 -6.54 -3.32 -6.16
N ASN A 519 -6.32 -3.56 -7.44
CA ASN A 519 -6.38 -4.88 -8.04
C ASN A 519 -5.21 -5.10 -8.99
N ASN A 520 -4.45 -6.17 -8.77
CA ASN A 520 -3.46 -6.72 -9.72
C ASN A 520 -4.05 -7.23 -11.04
N CYS A 521 -5.28 -6.80 -11.38
CA CYS A 521 -6.01 -7.34 -12.53
C CYS A 521 -5.74 -6.58 -13.82
N LEU A 522 -4.96 -5.54 -13.78
CA LEU A 522 -4.30 -5.05 -14.98
C LEU A 522 -3.11 -5.97 -15.21
N ASN A 523 -3.33 -7.17 -15.78
CA ASN A 523 -2.27 -7.90 -16.46
C ASN A 523 -1.80 -7.02 -17.62
N VAL A 524 -0.99 -6.02 -17.28
CA VAL A 524 -0.28 -5.24 -18.28
C VAL A 524 0.83 -6.14 -18.80
N GLN A 525 0.47 -7.02 -19.72
CA GLN A 525 1.47 -7.49 -20.65
C GLN A 525 1.88 -6.23 -21.41
N VAL A 526 3.12 -5.81 -21.23
CA VAL A 526 3.73 -4.74 -22.03
C VAL A 526 3.75 -5.27 -23.47
N SER A 527 2.60 -5.23 -24.10
CA SER A 527 2.50 -5.46 -25.54
C SER A 527 2.99 -4.18 -26.21
N ASN A 528 3.84 -4.33 -27.21
CA ASN A 528 4.15 -3.23 -28.12
C ASN A 528 2.90 -3.02 -29.00
N PRO A 529 1.97 -2.13 -28.67
CA PRO A 529 0.75 -1.99 -29.44
C PRO A 529 1.15 -1.62 -30.88
N LYS A 530 0.54 -2.24 -31.87
CA LYS A 530 0.56 -1.73 -33.26
C LYS A 530 -0.08 -0.35 -33.21
N LYS A 531 0.76 0.68 -33.04
CA LYS A 531 0.31 2.07 -32.95
C LYS A 531 -0.29 2.44 -34.30
N ASP A 532 -1.42 3.15 -34.27
CA ASP A 532 -1.95 3.76 -35.50
C ASP A 532 -0.85 4.70 -36.05
N PRO A 533 -0.28 4.40 -37.21
CA PRO A 533 0.82 5.18 -37.75
C PRO A 533 0.39 6.59 -38.19
N THR A 534 -0.91 6.89 -38.21
CA THR A 534 -1.47 8.17 -38.67
C THR A 534 -1.91 9.07 -37.50
N ALA A 535 -1.98 8.56 -36.27
CA ALA A 535 -2.39 9.31 -35.09
C ALA A 535 -1.22 10.07 -34.45
N ALA A 536 -1.49 11.26 -33.93
CA ALA A 536 -0.58 11.94 -33.01
C ALA A 536 -0.96 11.64 -31.56
N ILE A 537 0.05 11.36 -30.72
CA ILE A 537 -0.14 11.08 -29.30
C ILE A 537 0.35 12.28 -28.50
N ILE A 538 -0.49 12.81 -27.62
CA ILE A 538 -0.25 14.04 -26.88
C ILE A 538 -0.21 13.73 -25.37
N TYR A 539 0.91 14.06 -24.74
CA TYR A 539 1.17 13.90 -23.31
C TYR A 539 1.31 15.29 -22.66
N PRO A 540 0.23 15.92 -22.24
CA PRO A 540 0.33 17.12 -21.41
C PRO A 540 0.61 16.71 -19.97
N PHE A 541 1.70 17.21 -19.38
CA PHE A 541 2.18 16.81 -18.06
C PHE A 541 2.36 18.03 -17.16
N ILE A 542 1.67 18.02 -16.01
CA ILE A 542 1.61 19.15 -15.08
C ILE A 542 2.79 19.08 -14.11
N LEU A 543 3.64 20.11 -14.14
CA LEU A 543 4.68 20.34 -13.13
C LEU A 543 4.30 21.55 -12.26
N PRO A 544 4.88 21.71 -11.07
CA PRO A 544 4.49 22.79 -10.14
C PRO A 544 4.59 24.20 -10.71
N ASP A 545 5.54 24.43 -11.60
CA ASP A 545 5.89 25.74 -12.17
C ASP A 545 5.55 25.90 -13.65
N ARG A 546 5.17 24.81 -14.34
CA ARG A 546 4.95 24.81 -15.79
C ARG A 546 4.13 23.59 -16.26
N LEU A 547 3.60 23.67 -17.49
CA LEU A 547 3.01 22.56 -18.22
C LEU A 547 3.96 22.11 -19.31
N GLU A 548 4.37 20.86 -19.29
CA GLU A 548 5.13 20.23 -20.37
C GLU A 548 4.19 19.53 -21.33
N VAL A 549 4.43 19.66 -22.62
CA VAL A 549 3.65 18.96 -23.65
C VAL A 549 4.60 18.21 -24.56
N ILE A 550 4.47 16.89 -24.57
CA ILE A 550 5.18 15.99 -25.47
C ILE A 550 4.19 15.52 -26.52
N ILE A 551 4.55 15.60 -27.79
CA ILE A 551 3.73 15.09 -28.89
C ILE A 551 4.54 14.12 -29.72
N LYS A 552 4.05 12.91 -29.87
CA LYS A 552 4.54 11.93 -30.83
C LYS A 552 3.70 12.03 -32.10
N LEU A 553 4.27 12.63 -33.13
CA LEU A 553 3.65 12.74 -34.45
C LEU A 553 3.73 11.42 -35.22
N PRO A 554 2.96 11.25 -36.33
CA PRO A 554 3.17 10.22 -37.33
C PRO A 554 4.64 10.14 -37.76
N GLN A 555 5.10 8.97 -38.22
CA GLN A 555 6.49 8.72 -38.63
C GLN A 555 7.52 8.86 -37.52
N GLN A 556 7.07 8.76 -36.24
CA GLN A 556 7.92 8.78 -35.05
C GLN A 556 8.67 10.10 -34.80
N ARG A 557 8.25 11.20 -35.36
CA ARG A 557 8.77 12.54 -35.07
C ARG A 557 8.21 13.00 -33.72
N TRP A 558 9.08 13.46 -32.81
CA TRP A 558 8.70 14.01 -31.52
C TRP A 558 8.74 15.53 -31.50
N LEU A 559 7.78 16.13 -30.85
CA LEU A 559 7.77 17.54 -30.47
C LEU A 559 7.73 17.65 -28.96
N HIS A 560 8.37 18.67 -28.46
CA HIS A 560 8.29 19.05 -27.05
C HIS A 560 8.26 20.57 -26.93
N TYR A 561 7.43 21.06 -26.03
CA TYR A 561 7.42 22.47 -25.66
C TYR A 561 6.91 22.65 -24.22
N THR A 562 7.33 23.75 -23.62
CA THR A 562 6.98 24.14 -22.26
C THR A 562 6.06 25.33 -22.31
N THR A 563 4.94 25.26 -21.59
CA THR A 563 4.05 26.39 -21.35
C THR A 563 4.24 26.91 -19.94
N PRO A 564 4.64 28.18 -19.74
CA PRO A 564 4.89 28.76 -18.43
C PRO A 564 3.60 29.07 -17.68
N VAL A 565 2.92 28.06 -17.17
CA VAL A 565 1.71 28.13 -16.36
C VAL A 565 1.89 27.34 -15.08
N VAL A 566 1.77 28.00 -13.93
CA VAL A 566 1.90 27.35 -12.64
C VAL A 566 0.68 26.43 -12.38
N GLU A 567 0.93 25.29 -11.72
CA GLU A 567 -0.08 24.26 -11.41
C GLU A 567 -1.37 24.87 -10.87
N LYS A 568 -1.28 25.85 -9.95
CA LYS A 568 -2.46 26.50 -9.35
C LYS A 568 -3.32 27.29 -10.32
N GLU A 569 -2.70 27.97 -11.29
CA GLU A 569 -3.44 28.70 -12.33
C GLU A 569 -4.14 27.72 -13.26
N LEU A 570 -3.45 26.66 -13.61
CA LEU A 570 -3.96 25.57 -14.44
C LEU A 570 -5.15 24.92 -13.74
N GLU A 571 -5.02 24.45 -12.49
CA GLU A 571 -6.12 23.86 -11.70
C GLU A 571 -7.34 24.80 -11.62
N THR A 572 -7.12 26.09 -11.35
CA THR A 572 -8.20 27.06 -11.26
C THR A 572 -8.94 27.22 -12.60
N THR A 573 -8.19 27.29 -13.70
CA THR A 573 -8.75 27.44 -15.04
C THR A 573 -9.56 26.19 -15.44
N LEU A 574 -9.01 25.00 -15.18
CA LEU A 574 -9.69 23.73 -15.49
C LEU A 574 -10.93 23.51 -14.61
N ALA A 575 -10.88 23.84 -13.33
CA ALA A 575 -12.04 23.76 -12.43
C ALA A 575 -13.18 24.68 -12.88
N GLN A 576 -12.85 25.93 -13.29
CA GLN A 576 -13.84 26.85 -13.84
C GLN A 576 -14.41 26.36 -15.17
N LEU A 577 -13.58 25.79 -16.05
CA LEU A 577 -14.04 25.22 -17.31
C LEU A 577 -15.01 24.06 -17.05
N GLN A 578 -14.63 23.11 -16.18
CA GLN A 578 -15.46 21.97 -15.81
C GLN A 578 -16.79 22.38 -15.21
N GLU A 579 -16.79 23.39 -14.32
CA GLU A 579 -18.01 23.90 -13.68
C GLU A 579 -18.97 24.56 -14.70
N ASN A 580 -18.46 25.24 -15.71
CA ASN A 580 -19.25 25.99 -16.67
C ASN A 580 -19.67 25.17 -17.89
N LEU A 581 -18.97 24.11 -18.26
CA LEU A 581 -19.28 23.24 -19.41
C LEU A 581 -20.77 22.80 -19.47
N PRO A 582 -21.40 22.35 -18.37
CA PRO A 582 -22.79 21.90 -18.42
C PRO A 582 -23.84 23.04 -18.38
N LYS A 583 -23.42 24.33 -18.31
CA LYS A 583 -24.31 25.47 -18.15
C LYS A 583 -24.50 26.19 -19.50
N PRO A 584 -25.66 26.09 -20.17
CA PRO A 584 -25.87 26.69 -21.50
C PRO A 584 -25.67 28.22 -21.56
N HIS A 585 -25.96 28.93 -20.45
CA HIS A 585 -25.83 30.38 -20.37
C HIS A 585 -24.37 30.88 -20.22
N THR A 586 -23.40 30.00 -20.04
CA THR A 586 -21.99 30.33 -19.85
C THR A 586 -21.14 30.11 -21.11
N LEU A 587 -21.76 29.95 -22.28
CA LEU A 587 -21.06 29.58 -23.53
C LEU A 587 -19.83 30.46 -23.84
N ARG A 588 -19.94 31.78 -23.71
CA ARG A 588 -18.82 32.69 -23.95
C ARG A 588 -17.67 32.48 -22.97
N GLN A 589 -17.98 32.19 -21.71
CA GLN A 589 -16.97 31.88 -20.68
C GLN A 589 -16.30 30.54 -20.95
N VAL A 590 -17.09 29.52 -21.33
CA VAL A 590 -16.58 28.21 -21.75
C VAL A 590 -15.64 28.37 -22.93
N GLN A 591 -16.01 29.09 -23.98
CA GLN A 591 -15.17 29.37 -25.15
C GLN A 591 -13.85 30.06 -24.75
N SER A 592 -13.91 31.06 -23.90
CA SER A 592 -12.72 31.81 -23.44
C SER A 592 -11.76 30.88 -22.65
N LEU A 593 -12.30 30.10 -21.71
CA LEU A 593 -11.50 29.15 -20.92
C LEU A 593 -10.96 28.00 -21.79
N SER A 594 -11.77 27.44 -22.66
CA SER A 594 -11.37 26.41 -23.63
C SER A 594 -10.28 26.92 -24.58
N GLN A 595 -10.36 28.17 -25.04
CA GLN A 595 -9.33 28.78 -25.87
C GLN A 595 -8.02 28.97 -25.12
N LYS A 596 -8.09 29.29 -23.82
CA LYS A 596 -6.90 29.40 -22.98
C LYS A 596 -6.18 28.05 -22.86
N VAL A 597 -6.92 26.97 -22.60
CA VAL A 597 -6.37 25.61 -22.54
C VAL A 597 -5.85 25.12 -23.89
N TYR A 598 -6.57 25.45 -24.99
CA TYR A 598 -6.12 25.15 -26.34
C TYR A 598 -4.76 25.79 -26.64
N LYS A 599 -4.57 27.05 -26.26
CA LYS A 599 -3.29 27.75 -26.42
C LYS A 599 -2.14 27.09 -25.64
N TRP A 600 -2.44 26.50 -24.51
CA TRP A 600 -1.43 25.84 -23.71
C TRP A 600 -0.99 24.48 -24.29
N ILE A 601 -1.95 23.74 -24.89
CA ILE A 601 -1.74 22.33 -25.26
C ILE A 601 -1.61 22.10 -26.75
N ILE A 602 -2.37 22.80 -27.60
CA ILE A 602 -2.48 22.48 -29.03
C ILE A 602 -1.84 23.52 -29.92
N GLN A 603 -2.07 24.80 -29.66
CA GLN A 603 -1.63 25.88 -30.54
C GLN A 603 -0.15 25.82 -30.94
N PRO A 604 0.82 25.51 -30.06
CA PRO A 604 2.23 25.44 -30.45
C PRO A 604 2.53 24.33 -31.47
N ALA A 605 1.67 23.32 -31.55
CA ALA A 605 1.86 22.17 -32.46
C ALA A 605 1.01 22.25 -33.74
N GLU A 606 0.17 23.26 -33.91
CA GLU A 606 -0.78 23.35 -35.03
C GLU A 606 -0.09 23.20 -36.42
N ALA A 607 1.03 23.87 -36.62
CA ALA A 607 1.76 23.81 -37.88
C ALA A 607 2.25 22.38 -38.18
N ALA A 608 2.80 21.69 -37.19
CA ALA A 608 3.31 20.33 -37.34
C ALA A 608 2.19 19.28 -37.50
N LEU A 609 1.06 19.48 -36.83
CA LEU A 609 -0.13 18.63 -37.00
C LEU A 609 -0.73 18.78 -38.40
N ALA A 610 -0.76 20.02 -38.95
CA ALA A 610 -1.19 20.29 -40.31
C ALA A 610 -0.24 19.71 -41.35
N GLU A 611 1.08 19.87 -41.17
CA GLU A 611 2.13 19.30 -42.03
C GLU A 611 1.99 17.78 -42.18
N THR A 612 1.76 17.08 -41.07
CA THR A 612 1.64 15.63 -41.03
C THR A 612 0.27 15.11 -41.44
N LYS A 613 -0.69 16.00 -41.74
CA LYS A 613 -2.08 15.68 -42.07
C LYS A 613 -2.72 14.68 -41.08
N THR A 614 -2.43 14.87 -39.80
CA THR A 614 -2.85 13.98 -38.74
C THR A 614 -4.38 14.01 -38.58
N PRO A 615 -5.10 12.88 -38.74
CA PRO A 615 -6.55 12.87 -38.62
C PRO A 615 -7.03 12.66 -37.17
N THR A 616 -6.20 12.05 -36.34
CA THR A 616 -6.58 11.61 -34.99
C THR A 616 -5.58 12.08 -33.94
N LEU A 617 -6.10 12.67 -32.86
CA LEU A 617 -5.33 13.04 -31.69
C LEU A 617 -5.67 12.07 -30.54
N VAL A 618 -4.66 11.41 -30.01
CA VAL A 618 -4.78 10.53 -28.83
C VAL A 618 -4.16 11.22 -27.64
N PHE A 619 -4.92 11.43 -26.59
CA PHE A 619 -4.46 12.10 -25.38
C PHE A 619 -4.20 11.12 -24.25
N VAL A 620 -3.03 11.25 -23.61
CA VAL A 620 -2.66 10.61 -22.34
C VAL A 620 -2.63 11.73 -21.28
N LEU A 621 -3.75 11.94 -20.60
CA LEU A 621 -3.98 13.11 -19.77
C LEU A 621 -3.45 12.93 -18.34
N ASP A 622 -2.84 13.99 -17.79
CA ASP A 622 -2.34 14.04 -16.42
C ASP A 622 -3.25 14.89 -15.51
N GLY A 623 -3.39 14.45 -14.26
CA GLY A 623 -4.01 15.22 -13.17
C GLY A 623 -5.40 15.77 -13.52
N TRP A 624 -5.61 17.05 -13.31
CA TRP A 624 -6.88 17.76 -13.55
C TRP A 624 -7.32 17.78 -15.02
N LEU A 625 -6.41 17.60 -15.97
CA LEU A 625 -6.75 17.57 -17.40
C LEU A 625 -7.68 16.40 -17.74
N ARG A 626 -7.68 15.31 -16.96
CA ARG A 626 -8.57 14.16 -17.15
C ARG A 626 -10.07 14.51 -17.01
N ASN A 627 -10.37 15.61 -16.33
CA ASN A 627 -11.74 16.05 -16.09
C ASN A 627 -12.29 16.94 -17.22
N ILE A 628 -11.46 17.24 -18.23
CA ILE A 628 -11.85 18.14 -19.33
C ILE A 628 -12.03 17.33 -20.61
N PRO A 629 -13.17 17.44 -21.28
CA PRO A 629 -13.35 16.85 -22.61
C PRO A 629 -12.48 17.59 -23.61
N MET A 630 -11.38 16.97 -24.06
CA MET A 630 -10.44 17.57 -25.03
C MET A 630 -11.14 17.96 -26.33
N ALA A 631 -12.24 17.28 -26.69
CA ALA A 631 -13.11 17.61 -27.79
C ALA A 631 -13.66 19.05 -27.74
N ALA A 632 -13.88 19.60 -26.53
CA ALA A 632 -14.43 20.93 -26.29
C ALA A 632 -13.37 22.05 -26.27
N LEU A 633 -12.11 21.77 -26.52
CA LEU A 633 -11.10 22.81 -26.69
C LEU A 633 -11.41 23.66 -27.93
N TYR A 634 -11.22 24.98 -27.82
CA TYR A 634 -11.66 25.97 -28.82
C TYR A 634 -10.48 26.79 -29.34
N ASP A 635 -10.29 26.86 -30.65
CA ASP A 635 -9.19 27.61 -31.26
C ASP A 635 -9.46 29.11 -31.46
N GLY A 636 -10.70 29.55 -31.17
CA GLY A 636 -11.19 30.89 -31.44
C GLY A 636 -12.18 30.95 -32.63
N LYS A 637 -12.30 29.87 -33.40
CA LYS A 637 -13.20 29.74 -34.54
C LYS A 637 -14.06 28.48 -34.44
N GLN A 638 -13.47 27.35 -34.10
CA GLN A 638 -14.11 26.03 -34.05
C GLN A 638 -13.58 25.20 -32.92
N TYR A 639 -14.32 24.17 -32.54
CA TYR A 639 -13.91 23.21 -31.51
C TYR A 639 -12.92 22.17 -32.08
N LEU A 640 -12.12 21.60 -31.21
CA LEU A 640 -11.08 20.63 -31.61
C LEU A 640 -11.68 19.40 -32.30
N VAL A 641 -12.86 18.94 -31.85
CA VAL A 641 -13.60 17.81 -32.44
C VAL A 641 -14.06 18.09 -33.89
N GLU A 642 -14.18 19.33 -34.29
CA GLU A 642 -14.53 19.72 -35.65
C GLU A 642 -13.33 19.59 -36.62
N LYS A 643 -12.11 19.48 -36.07
CA LYS A 643 -10.86 19.35 -36.84
C LYS A 643 -10.29 17.93 -36.83
N TYR A 644 -10.39 17.25 -35.72
CA TYR A 644 -9.71 16.00 -35.45
C TYR A 644 -10.63 14.98 -34.80
N ASN A 645 -10.40 13.71 -35.09
CA ASN A 645 -10.90 12.62 -34.25
C ASN A 645 -10.16 12.64 -32.90
N ILE A 646 -10.90 12.57 -31.80
CA ILE A 646 -10.36 12.67 -30.44
C ILE A 646 -10.48 11.33 -29.76
N ALA A 647 -9.35 10.80 -29.28
CA ALA A 647 -9.30 9.61 -28.43
C ALA A 647 -8.61 9.92 -27.10
N LEU A 648 -9.07 9.30 -26.03
CA LEU A 648 -8.49 9.40 -24.70
C LEU A 648 -8.05 8.02 -24.25
N THR A 649 -6.86 7.92 -23.70
CA THR A 649 -6.37 6.69 -23.09
C THR A 649 -5.58 7.01 -21.82
N PRO A 650 -5.73 6.23 -20.74
CA PRO A 650 -4.88 6.40 -19.58
C PRO A 650 -3.41 6.00 -19.85
N SER A 651 -3.19 5.02 -20.73
CA SER A 651 -1.85 4.62 -21.21
C SER A 651 -2.00 3.79 -22.48
N LEU A 652 -1.07 3.94 -23.39
CA LEU A 652 -1.00 3.11 -24.61
C LEU A 652 -0.58 1.66 -24.31
N GLN A 653 0.06 1.42 -23.16
CA GLN A 653 0.49 0.08 -22.74
C GLN A 653 -0.67 -0.78 -22.24
N LEU A 654 -1.84 -0.17 -21.94
CA LEU A 654 -3.03 -0.86 -21.43
C LEU A 654 -3.94 -1.38 -22.55
N ILE A 655 -3.72 -0.95 -23.78
CA ILE A 655 -4.60 -1.26 -24.92
C ILE A 655 -3.87 -2.18 -25.88
N GLU A 656 -4.29 -3.46 -25.96
CA GLU A 656 -4.05 -4.25 -27.16
C GLU A 656 -5.10 -3.86 -28.20
N PRO A 657 -4.73 -3.21 -29.31
CA PRO A 657 -5.66 -3.00 -30.40
C PRO A 657 -6.01 -4.38 -30.99
N LYS A 658 -7.12 -4.94 -30.59
CA LYS A 658 -7.72 -6.09 -31.28
C LYS A 658 -8.34 -5.59 -32.58
N PRO A 659 -8.18 -6.31 -33.70
CA PRO A 659 -8.91 -5.98 -34.91
C PRO A 659 -10.42 -6.00 -34.57
N MET A 660 -11.13 -4.92 -34.92
CA MET A 660 -12.58 -4.85 -34.70
C MET A 660 -13.23 -6.01 -35.45
N GLU A 661 -14.10 -6.74 -34.73
CA GLU A 661 -14.98 -7.73 -35.37
C GLU A 661 -15.82 -7.05 -36.46
N LYS A 662 -16.07 -7.76 -37.54
CA LYS A 662 -16.81 -7.23 -38.70
C LYS A 662 -18.24 -6.79 -38.40
N GLU A 663 -18.83 -7.26 -37.30
CA GLU A 663 -20.16 -6.87 -36.84
C GLU A 663 -20.09 -6.23 -35.44
N LEU A 664 -20.17 -4.91 -35.41
CA LEU A 664 -20.31 -4.17 -34.15
C LEU A 664 -21.71 -4.39 -33.57
N LYS A 665 -21.78 -4.84 -32.31
CA LYS A 665 -23.00 -4.93 -31.51
C LYS A 665 -22.82 -4.18 -30.22
N ALA A 666 -23.84 -3.47 -29.72
CA ALA A 666 -23.73 -2.66 -28.52
C ALA A 666 -24.86 -2.96 -27.50
N ILE A 667 -24.51 -2.86 -26.22
CA ILE A 667 -25.49 -2.60 -25.16
C ILE A 667 -25.48 -1.09 -24.96
N ALA A 668 -26.63 -0.42 -25.19
CA ALA A 668 -26.79 1.00 -24.97
C ALA A 668 -27.77 1.25 -23.83
N ALA A 669 -27.28 1.79 -22.71
CA ALA A 669 -28.08 2.01 -21.52
C ALA A 669 -28.03 3.48 -21.08
N GLY A 670 -29.14 4.02 -20.57
CA GLY A 670 -29.19 5.41 -20.15
C GLY A 670 -30.43 5.83 -19.38
N LEU A 671 -30.35 7.03 -18.80
CA LEU A 671 -31.42 7.65 -18.03
C LEU A 671 -31.85 8.94 -18.71
N SER A 672 -33.06 8.99 -19.29
CA SER A 672 -33.67 10.23 -19.80
C SER A 672 -34.50 10.97 -18.73
N GLU A 673 -34.90 10.29 -17.66
CA GLU A 673 -35.71 10.81 -16.55
C GLU A 673 -34.81 11.03 -15.30
N ALA A 674 -35.29 11.89 -14.40
CA ALA A 674 -34.62 12.15 -13.14
C ALA A 674 -34.57 10.89 -12.27
N SER A 675 -33.39 10.55 -11.70
CA SER A 675 -33.22 9.36 -10.86
C SER A 675 -32.15 9.59 -9.79
N SER A 676 -32.34 8.99 -8.62
CA SER A 676 -31.35 8.96 -7.53
C SER A 676 -30.82 10.35 -7.10
N GLY A 677 -31.66 11.40 -7.24
CA GLY A 677 -31.32 12.78 -6.89
C GLY A 677 -30.58 13.57 -8.00
N PHE A 678 -30.44 12.99 -9.19
CA PHE A 678 -29.88 13.63 -10.37
C PHE A 678 -30.99 14.10 -11.34
N SER A 679 -30.75 15.22 -12.07
CA SER A 679 -31.69 15.80 -13.02
C SER A 679 -31.89 14.89 -14.24
N ALA A 680 -33.00 15.10 -14.94
CA ALA A 680 -33.29 14.42 -16.21
C ALA A 680 -32.25 14.77 -17.29
N LEU A 681 -31.95 13.81 -18.18
CA LEU A 681 -31.14 13.97 -19.39
C LEU A 681 -32.02 13.69 -20.63
N PRO A 682 -32.90 14.61 -21.04
CA PRO A 682 -33.96 14.34 -22.02
C PRO A 682 -33.45 13.85 -23.38
N ASN A 683 -32.25 14.24 -23.78
CA ASN A 683 -31.64 13.85 -25.04
C ASN A 683 -31.12 12.40 -25.08
N VAL A 684 -30.98 11.73 -23.94
CA VAL A 684 -30.49 10.34 -23.87
C VAL A 684 -31.34 9.39 -24.68
N LYS A 685 -32.66 9.56 -24.67
CA LYS A 685 -33.56 8.72 -25.49
C LYS A 685 -33.24 8.83 -26.98
N LEU A 686 -33.04 10.04 -27.49
CA LEU A 686 -32.68 10.29 -28.88
C LEU A 686 -31.29 9.70 -29.20
N GLU A 687 -30.31 9.86 -28.32
CA GLU A 687 -28.95 9.33 -28.45
C GLU A 687 -28.97 7.80 -28.57
N LEU A 688 -29.71 7.09 -27.72
CA LEU A 688 -29.80 5.65 -27.77
C LEU A 688 -30.54 5.13 -29.03
N GLU A 689 -31.54 5.86 -29.50
CA GLU A 689 -32.22 5.56 -30.76
C GLU A 689 -31.31 5.75 -31.97
N GLU A 690 -30.48 6.80 -31.96
CA GLU A 690 -29.48 7.06 -33.01
C GLU A 690 -28.44 5.94 -33.06
N ILE A 691 -27.89 5.54 -31.89
CA ILE A 691 -26.95 4.43 -31.80
C ILE A 691 -27.58 3.14 -32.38
N ARG A 692 -28.85 2.87 -32.03
CA ARG A 692 -29.59 1.71 -32.54
C ARG A 692 -29.77 1.72 -34.06
N SER A 693 -29.88 2.89 -34.66
CA SER A 693 -30.03 3.05 -36.09
C SER A 693 -28.76 2.68 -36.85
N GLN A 694 -27.59 2.87 -36.22
CA GLN A 694 -26.27 2.65 -36.82
C GLN A 694 -25.63 1.32 -36.44
N VAL A 695 -25.90 0.81 -35.22
CA VAL A 695 -25.29 -0.40 -34.68
C VAL A 695 -26.38 -1.28 -34.05
N PRO A 696 -26.46 -2.57 -34.38
CA PRO A 696 -27.38 -3.50 -33.68
C PRO A 696 -27.17 -3.44 -32.17
N SER A 697 -28.19 -2.92 -31.45
CA SER A 697 -28.03 -2.58 -30.04
C SER A 697 -29.14 -3.14 -29.17
N SER A 698 -28.78 -3.57 -27.96
CA SER A 698 -29.73 -3.85 -26.88
C SER A 698 -29.89 -2.60 -26.03
N ILE A 699 -31.07 -2.01 -26.07
CA ILE A 699 -31.37 -0.76 -25.33
C ILE A 699 -31.86 -1.08 -23.91
N LEU A 700 -31.36 -0.34 -22.92
CA LEU A 700 -31.82 -0.31 -21.54
C LEU A 700 -32.09 1.14 -21.14
N LEU A 701 -33.34 1.59 -21.23
CA LEU A 701 -33.71 2.98 -20.95
C LEU A 701 -34.50 3.10 -19.63
N ASN A 702 -34.16 4.07 -18.80
CA ASN A 702 -34.85 4.39 -17.54
C ASN A 702 -35.01 3.15 -16.62
N GLN A 703 -36.21 2.70 -16.34
CA GLN A 703 -36.51 1.58 -15.44
C GLN A 703 -35.83 0.27 -15.82
N GLU A 704 -35.49 0.08 -17.09
CA GLU A 704 -34.74 -1.10 -17.56
C GLU A 704 -33.25 -1.01 -17.26
N PHE A 705 -32.71 0.19 -17.06
CA PHE A 705 -31.30 0.40 -16.74
C PHE A 705 -31.05 0.23 -15.24
N THR A 706 -30.95 -1.02 -14.79
CA THR A 706 -30.52 -1.38 -13.43
C THR A 706 -29.22 -2.15 -13.47
N SER A 707 -28.48 -2.18 -12.35
CA SER A 707 -27.25 -2.96 -12.19
C SER A 707 -27.48 -4.45 -12.55
N LYS A 708 -28.61 -5.02 -12.11
CA LYS A 708 -28.97 -6.40 -12.36
C LYS A 708 -29.28 -6.68 -13.84
N THR A 709 -30.04 -5.79 -14.48
CA THR A 709 -30.41 -5.95 -15.90
C THR A 709 -29.18 -5.78 -16.79
N LEU A 710 -28.32 -4.78 -16.50
CA LEU A 710 -27.07 -4.59 -17.21
C LEU A 710 -26.18 -5.81 -17.09
N GLN A 711 -26.01 -6.36 -15.88
CA GLN A 711 -25.24 -7.57 -15.64
C GLN A 711 -25.80 -8.77 -16.41
N ASN A 712 -27.11 -8.97 -16.41
CA ASN A 712 -27.75 -10.06 -17.14
C ASN A 712 -27.54 -9.93 -18.65
N ARG A 713 -27.61 -8.73 -19.21
CA ARG A 713 -27.33 -8.48 -20.64
C ARG A 713 -25.88 -8.76 -21.00
N ILE A 714 -24.94 -8.27 -20.18
CA ILE A 714 -23.51 -8.58 -20.34
C ILE A 714 -23.26 -10.08 -20.24
N ASN A 715 -23.97 -10.80 -19.36
CA ASN A 715 -23.82 -12.22 -19.17
C ASN A 715 -24.48 -13.07 -20.28
N SER A 716 -25.53 -12.60 -20.91
CA SER A 716 -26.33 -13.39 -21.87
C SER A 716 -25.83 -13.28 -23.31
N LEU A 717 -25.16 -12.19 -23.67
CA LEU A 717 -24.82 -11.86 -25.05
C LEU A 717 -23.34 -11.38 -25.14
N SER A 718 -22.68 -11.67 -26.27
CA SER A 718 -21.33 -11.15 -26.54
C SER A 718 -21.48 -9.82 -27.28
N PHE A 719 -21.40 -8.73 -26.54
CA PHE A 719 -21.36 -7.37 -27.09
C PHE A 719 -20.01 -6.75 -26.84
N PRO A 720 -19.27 -6.34 -27.88
CA PRO A 720 -17.96 -5.70 -27.70
C PRO A 720 -18.05 -4.26 -27.20
N ILE A 721 -19.23 -3.64 -27.27
CA ILE A 721 -19.44 -2.25 -26.89
C ILE A 721 -20.51 -2.15 -25.80
N VAL A 722 -20.21 -1.41 -24.74
CA VAL A 722 -21.20 -1.00 -23.73
C VAL A 722 -21.20 0.55 -23.68
N HIS A 723 -22.29 1.15 -24.15
CA HIS A 723 -22.50 2.60 -24.13
C HIS A 723 -23.41 2.97 -22.97
N LEU A 724 -22.97 3.90 -22.11
CA LEU A 724 -23.69 4.33 -20.92
C LEU A 724 -23.90 5.84 -20.96
N ALA A 725 -25.16 6.26 -21.17
CA ALA A 725 -25.58 7.67 -21.21
C ALA A 725 -26.31 8.04 -19.90
N THR A 726 -25.56 8.41 -18.88
CA THR A 726 -26.09 8.72 -17.55
C THR A 726 -25.18 9.66 -16.76
N HIS A 727 -25.68 10.16 -15.64
CA HIS A 727 -24.86 10.89 -14.68
C HIS A 727 -23.83 9.98 -14.00
N GLY A 728 -22.67 10.53 -13.67
CA GLY A 728 -21.67 9.87 -12.88
C GLY A 728 -20.96 10.85 -11.95
N GLN A 729 -20.43 10.31 -10.86
CA GLN A 729 -19.53 11.03 -9.97
C GLN A 729 -18.18 10.33 -9.97
N PHE A 730 -17.14 11.08 -10.28
CA PHE A 730 -15.77 10.59 -10.26
C PHE A 730 -15.01 11.28 -9.13
N SER A 731 -14.36 10.48 -8.29
CA SER A 731 -13.57 10.91 -7.16
C SER A 731 -12.20 10.22 -7.20
N SER A 732 -11.21 10.77 -6.47
CA SER A 732 -9.96 10.06 -6.20
C SER A 732 -10.13 8.83 -5.31
N LYS A 733 -11.36 8.58 -4.81
CA LYS A 733 -11.73 7.43 -4.01
C LYS A 733 -12.71 6.56 -4.78
N ALA A 734 -12.37 5.29 -4.93
CA ALA A 734 -13.19 4.31 -5.65
C ALA A 734 -14.58 4.14 -5.03
N GLU A 735 -14.68 4.23 -3.71
CA GLU A 735 -15.92 4.19 -2.94
C GLU A 735 -16.84 5.39 -3.11
N GLU A 736 -16.34 6.50 -3.65
CA GLU A 736 -17.09 7.70 -3.99
C GLU A 736 -17.35 7.84 -5.50
N THR A 737 -16.77 6.91 -6.31
CA THR A 737 -16.91 6.90 -7.77
C THR A 737 -18.01 5.94 -8.18
N PHE A 738 -19.03 6.46 -8.89
CA PHE A 738 -20.19 5.68 -9.34
C PHE A 738 -20.81 6.28 -10.60
N ILE A 739 -21.60 5.48 -11.29
CA ILE A 739 -22.58 5.93 -12.28
C ILE A 739 -23.99 5.76 -11.73
N VAL A 740 -24.93 6.55 -12.23
CA VAL A 740 -26.35 6.49 -11.83
C VAL A 740 -27.08 5.50 -12.73
N ALA A 741 -27.80 4.55 -12.13
CA ALA A 741 -28.80 3.71 -12.78
C ALA A 741 -30.18 4.00 -12.19
N TRP A 742 -31.21 3.31 -12.62
CA TRP A 742 -32.58 3.57 -12.16
C TRP A 742 -32.74 3.29 -10.68
N ASN A 743 -32.93 4.35 -9.89
CA ASN A 743 -33.08 4.34 -8.42
C ASN A 743 -31.90 3.72 -7.66
N GLU A 744 -30.72 3.58 -8.28
CA GLU A 744 -29.52 3.06 -7.63
C GLU A 744 -28.23 3.71 -8.17
N ARG A 745 -27.13 3.50 -7.45
CA ARG A 745 -25.77 3.87 -7.87
C ARG A 745 -24.94 2.62 -8.13
N ILE A 746 -24.29 2.55 -9.28
CA ILE A 746 -23.38 1.45 -9.62
C ILE A 746 -21.97 1.95 -9.36
N TYR A 747 -21.39 1.49 -8.26
CA TYR A 747 -20.03 1.88 -7.87
C TYR A 747 -18.95 1.20 -8.72
N VAL A 748 -17.80 1.83 -8.81
CA VAL A 748 -16.65 1.39 -9.63
C VAL A 748 -16.29 -0.09 -9.42
N LYS A 749 -16.36 -0.58 -8.18
CA LYS A 749 -16.10 -2.01 -7.88
C LYS A 749 -17.04 -2.94 -8.66
N LYS A 750 -18.32 -2.58 -8.73
CA LYS A 750 -19.33 -3.35 -9.47
C LYS A 750 -19.13 -3.23 -10.99
N LEU A 751 -18.78 -2.05 -11.47
CA LEU A 751 -18.43 -1.85 -12.89
C LEU A 751 -17.21 -2.70 -13.29
N SER A 752 -16.19 -2.75 -12.45
CA SER A 752 -15.01 -3.58 -12.66
C SER A 752 -15.34 -5.09 -12.73
N GLU A 753 -16.26 -5.56 -11.89
CA GLU A 753 -16.77 -6.95 -11.96
C GLU A 753 -17.50 -7.23 -13.27
N LEU A 754 -18.28 -6.26 -13.77
CA LEU A 754 -19.01 -6.38 -15.05
C LEU A 754 -18.04 -6.45 -16.24
N VAL A 755 -17.01 -5.60 -16.26
CA VAL A 755 -15.98 -5.60 -17.33
C VAL A 755 -15.22 -6.93 -17.36
N ARG A 756 -14.82 -7.46 -16.21
CA ARG A 756 -14.14 -8.77 -16.13
C ARG A 756 -14.96 -9.91 -16.71
N THR A 757 -16.28 -9.87 -16.53
CA THR A 757 -17.17 -10.88 -17.09
C THR A 757 -17.16 -10.83 -18.62
N LEU A 758 -17.00 -9.64 -19.21
CA LEU A 758 -16.84 -9.46 -20.65
C LEU A 758 -15.51 -10.06 -21.16
N GLU A 759 -14.40 -9.80 -20.47
CA GLU A 759 -13.08 -10.31 -20.85
C GLU A 759 -12.99 -11.83 -20.79
N HIS A 760 -13.53 -12.45 -19.75
CA HIS A 760 -13.55 -13.92 -19.62
C HIS A 760 -14.40 -14.62 -20.69
N LYS A 761 -15.36 -13.95 -21.30
CA LYS A 761 -16.17 -14.52 -22.39
C LYS A 761 -15.47 -14.40 -23.74
N GLN A 762 -14.76 -13.30 -23.99
CA GLN A 762 -13.96 -13.15 -25.20
C GLN A 762 -12.83 -14.17 -25.29
N THR A 763 -12.14 -14.46 -24.17
CA THR A 763 -11.10 -15.50 -24.13
C THR A 763 -11.61 -16.93 -24.27
N ARG A 764 -12.89 -17.21 -23.98
CA ARG A 764 -13.50 -18.55 -24.17
C ARG A 764 -14.02 -18.78 -25.58
N SER A 765 -14.36 -17.75 -26.33
CA SER A 765 -14.77 -17.86 -27.74
C SER A 765 -13.60 -18.13 -28.69
N ASP A 766 -12.37 -17.90 -28.25
CA ASP A 766 -11.15 -18.08 -29.06
C ASP A 766 -10.48 -19.46 -28.87
N LEU A 767 -11.07 -20.37 -28.06
CA LEU A 767 -10.62 -21.75 -27.97
C LEU A 767 -11.33 -22.60 -29.04
N PRO A 768 -10.60 -23.24 -29.99
CA PRO A 768 -11.19 -24.13 -30.93
C PRO A 768 -11.82 -25.30 -30.18
N VAL A 769 -13.11 -25.55 -30.41
CA VAL A 769 -13.79 -26.72 -29.96
C VAL A 769 -13.23 -27.91 -30.79
N SER A 770 -12.37 -28.71 -30.18
CA SER A 770 -11.90 -29.99 -30.72
C SER A 770 -12.79 -31.13 -30.23
#